data_ea6ccd3cd8e4b1c6d5ff2549155ba60e
#
_entry.id   ea6ccd3cd8e4b1c6d5ff2549155ba60e
#
_cell.length_a   1.000
_cell.length_b   1.000
_cell.length_c   1.000
_cell.angle_alpha   90.00
_cell.angle_beta   90.00
_cell.angle_gamma   90.00
#
_symmetry.space_group_name_H-M   'P 1'
#
loop_
_entity.id
_entity.type
_entity.pdbx_description
1 polymer ?
#
loop_
_entity_poly.entity_id
_entity_poly.type
_entity_poly.pdbx_seq_one_letter_code
_entity_poly.pdbx_strand_id
1 'polypeptide(L)'
;MILYCKACLKTTLLFLSFLLLPVIESSARDYYITGKVTDPYGAMIANARVSMIAGTTEYAIKTNSDGSYSLRLSNIYESISGLIGGGIPYPNPFTYSVNMPFIINSQGDIRFSIYNISGQKVMEAFFDSINAGSYHIVWDGCNQNGAPQRNGFYFYAITFKGKTISGKLIKASGFSSYSAGTAIEPDMMPPVVMPVSGQIRFPVVTSVTCDTYYPVRLTDITIGRDTVINFELTLKQDVPFRTSGNNIAMHTGSEYRSLVLKGINMGSSPPGYFPGEIAYAISPDEYEKWIKSMADAGFNSIRIYTLHPPVFYEKLANYNQRHPDNPLLLFQGIWLEEVEDYSDPDSYDLLNRTTSFTGEMKEVINCINGNGDIAYRYGKSYGRYITDVSRWTAGYIIGREISPREVETTDTRHSEKISYSGTYLSIDGAKATEVFVTQMLDFTINYEVLNYSVTRPASFSSWPTLDPLNHPTEIYTDEDKAAYDLAKIALKNPEPGIFASYHAYPYYPNFISEEPSYLTYSDSYGPNSYLGYLNALKSHYSSIPLIIAEFGVPSSWGSAHQSYSDMHHGGYSEQQQGEKNMRLMHNIIDAGCAGGFMFSWMDEWFKPTWIVSYLEAYGTVSGGITIPTRQLWHNLASPEQNFGLITFDQTSTLPLISYQIDRTEGPLEKISATNDNSYFSLEVEAGRTLSAGDTVMIAFDTYLASFGESKLPNGKTLDNRSEFLLTMVLSDDTALYHVTEAYDMNGLTPRFDLSNHAVQKFYSTVTDGAPWKLMQWINDGFTMKKQDIGKLPMENASDFSLGQRTVAAWNGNKIKLRIPWTLLYFRDPTQMNVIDGAVSYDGGYNYVISGTQSDGIAVSVYFDGVLTSSLSRYNWPLWLVVPSTEAREKKSLEIVKTGLSSIPGFTD
;
A
#
# COMPACT_ATOMS: atom_id res chain seq x y z
N MET A 1 -71.66 20.97 26.77
CA MET A 1 -71.74 21.28 25.33
C MET A 1 -71.00 22.62 25.08
N ILE A 2 -69.76 22.73 25.34
CA ILE A 2 -68.80 23.80 24.92
C ILE A 2 -67.39 23.27 25.27
N LEU A 3 -66.90 22.33 24.48
CA LEU A 3 -65.48 21.85 24.60
C LEU A 3 -65.01 21.16 23.29
N TYR A 4 -65.58 21.50 22.13
CA TYR A 4 -65.25 20.89 20.86
C TYR A 4 -65.01 21.93 19.75
N CYS A 5 -64.43 23.09 20.06
CA CYS A 5 -64.19 24.10 19.03
C CYS A 5 -62.84 24.83 19.11
N LYS A 6 -61.82 24.26 19.87
CA LYS A 6 -60.47 24.83 19.83
C LYS A 6 -59.41 23.94 19.15
N ALA A 7 -59.79 22.74 18.76
CA ALA A 7 -58.86 21.84 18.03
C ALA A 7 -58.92 22.02 16.48
N CYS A 8 -60.05 22.46 15.92
CA CYS A 8 -60.21 22.66 14.48
C CYS A 8 -59.58 23.94 13.96
N LEU A 9 -59.39 24.99 14.80
CA LEU A 9 -58.82 26.25 14.30
C LEU A 9 -57.28 26.28 14.24
N LYS A 10 -56.59 25.37 14.95
CA LYS A 10 -55.12 25.25 14.87
C LYS A 10 -54.67 24.37 13.74
N THR A 11 -55.49 23.44 13.31
CA THR A 11 -55.17 22.55 12.15
C THR A 11 -55.40 23.25 10.81
N THR A 12 -56.29 24.20 10.71
CA THR A 12 -56.59 24.93 9.49
C THR A 12 -55.57 26.07 9.24
N LEU A 13 -54.93 26.63 10.26
CA LEU A 13 -53.84 27.59 10.09
C LEU A 13 -52.49 26.92 9.77
N LEU A 14 -52.27 25.65 10.13
CA LEU A 14 -51.08 24.93 9.70
C LEU A 14 -51.13 24.41 8.24
N PHE A 15 -52.35 24.26 7.70
CA PHE A 15 -52.52 23.85 6.31
C PHE A 15 -52.44 25.03 5.34
N LEU A 16 -52.67 26.30 5.79
CA LEU A 16 -52.53 27.49 4.93
C LEU A 16 -51.10 28.05 4.87
N SER A 17 -50.20 27.66 5.81
CA SER A 17 -48.76 28.03 5.72
C SER A 17 -47.92 27.11 4.88
N PHE A 18 -48.43 25.96 4.42
CA PHE A 18 -47.77 25.04 3.47
C PHE A 18 -48.11 25.29 2.00
N LEU A 19 -48.99 26.26 1.70
CA LEU A 19 -49.45 26.55 0.33
C LEU A 19 -48.77 27.78 -0.32
N LEU A 20 -47.64 28.26 0.27
CA LEU A 20 -46.83 29.34 -0.27
C LEU A 20 -45.35 29.01 -0.31
N LEU A 21 -44.98 27.73 -0.57
CA LEU A 21 -43.69 27.44 -1.10
C LEU A 21 -43.76 27.73 -2.63
N PRO A 22 -42.81 28.48 -3.20
CA PRO A 22 -42.77 28.67 -4.63
C PRO A 22 -42.66 27.29 -5.28
N VAL A 23 -43.62 26.99 -6.16
CA VAL A 23 -43.47 25.91 -7.12
C VAL A 23 -42.25 26.29 -7.96
N ILE A 24 -41.11 25.72 -7.64
CA ILE A 24 -39.96 25.79 -8.53
C ILE A 24 -40.38 24.94 -9.74
N GLU A 25 -40.96 25.60 -10.78
CA GLU A 25 -41.04 24.98 -12.10
C GLU A 25 -39.62 24.60 -12.50
N SER A 26 -39.32 23.33 -12.49
CA SER A 26 -38.07 22.79 -13.06
C SER A 26 -38.21 22.87 -14.58
N SER A 27 -38.03 24.06 -15.16
CA SER A 27 -37.84 24.16 -16.59
C SER A 27 -36.50 23.54 -16.95
N ALA A 28 -36.48 22.65 -17.93
CA ALA A 28 -35.25 22.14 -18.52
C ALA A 28 -34.36 23.33 -18.91
N ARG A 29 -33.21 23.43 -18.31
CA ARG A 29 -32.29 24.54 -18.50
C ARG A 29 -31.15 24.11 -19.39
N ASP A 30 -30.89 24.88 -20.42
CA ASP A 30 -29.71 24.73 -21.23
C ASP A 30 -28.49 25.27 -20.44
N TYR A 31 -27.39 24.54 -20.47
CA TYR A 31 -26.11 25.02 -19.97
C TYR A 31 -25.15 25.22 -21.13
N TYR A 32 -24.47 26.33 -21.13
CA TYR A 32 -23.46 26.63 -22.14
C TYR A 32 -22.08 26.45 -21.55
N ILE A 33 -21.30 25.58 -22.17
CA ILE A 33 -19.89 25.39 -21.85
C ILE A 33 -19.09 26.05 -22.97
N THR A 34 -18.40 27.10 -22.61
CA THR A 34 -17.60 27.88 -23.55
C THR A 34 -16.13 27.81 -23.17
N GLY A 35 -15.25 28.10 -24.10
CA GLY A 35 -13.83 28.16 -23.83
C GLY A 35 -13.00 28.25 -25.09
N LYS A 36 -11.70 28.13 -24.91
CA LYS A 36 -10.71 28.08 -25.98
C LYS A 36 -9.84 26.86 -25.85
N VAL A 37 -9.39 26.38 -27.00
CA VAL A 37 -8.36 25.32 -27.09
C VAL A 37 -7.12 25.95 -27.70
N THR A 38 -6.02 25.88 -26.95
CA THR A 38 -4.73 26.46 -27.33
C THR A 38 -3.62 25.42 -27.20
N ASP A 39 -2.48 25.68 -27.77
CA ASP A 39 -1.24 25.01 -27.40
C ASP A 39 -0.57 25.73 -26.20
N PRO A 40 0.54 25.18 -25.63
CA PRO A 40 1.26 25.82 -24.52
C PRO A 40 1.85 27.19 -24.83
N TYR A 41 1.97 27.56 -26.10
CA TYR A 41 2.47 28.87 -26.54
C TYR A 41 1.35 29.86 -26.79
N GLY A 42 0.09 29.46 -26.53
CA GLY A 42 -1.10 30.28 -26.74
C GLY A 42 -1.61 30.29 -28.19
N ALA A 43 -1.04 29.49 -29.09
CA ALA A 43 -1.58 29.39 -30.45
C ALA A 43 -2.92 28.66 -30.45
N MET A 44 -3.88 29.20 -31.16
CA MET A 44 -5.26 28.71 -31.20
C MET A 44 -5.37 27.44 -32.04
N ILE A 45 -6.02 26.40 -31.49
CA ILE A 45 -6.20 25.13 -32.19
C ILE A 45 -7.60 25.04 -32.76
N ALA A 46 -7.70 25.13 -34.09
CA ALA A 46 -8.94 24.97 -34.84
C ALA A 46 -9.27 23.48 -35.08
N ASN A 47 -10.53 23.16 -35.25
CA ASN A 47 -11.08 21.83 -35.55
C ASN A 47 -10.84 20.77 -34.46
N ALA A 48 -10.37 21.15 -33.28
CA ALA A 48 -10.30 20.24 -32.17
C ALA A 48 -11.73 19.82 -31.74
N ARG A 49 -11.96 18.52 -31.56
CA ARG A 49 -13.27 17.99 -31.11
C ARG A 49 -13.35 18.12 -29.60
N VAL A 50 -14.18 19.00 -29.12
CA VAL A 50 -14.54 19.11 -27.69
C VAL A 50 -15.81 18.30 -27.47
N SER A 51 -15.74 17.30 -26.55
CA SER A 51 -16.90 16.51 -26.19
C SER A 51 -17.14 16.47 -24.70
N MET A 52 -18.38 16.33 -24.28
CA MET A 52 -18.80 16.13 -22.91
C MET A 52 -19.80 14.98 -22.84
N ILE A 53 -19.58 14.10 -21.90
CA ILE A 53 -20.49 12.99 -21.59
C ILE A 53 -21.18 13.34 -20.27
N ALA A 54 -22.50 13.56 -20.34
CA ALA A 54 -23.36 13.73 -19.17
C ALA A 54 -24.32 12.54 -19.08
N GLY A 55 -24.12 11.70 -18.08
CA GLY A 55 -24.82 10.40 -18.01
C GLY A 55 -24.43 9.50 -19.19
N THR A 56 -25.38 9.16 -20.05
CA THR A 56 -25.19 8.35 -21.26
C THR A 56 -25.10 9.15 -22.55
N THR A 57 -25.31 10.48 -22.51
CA THR A 57 -25.36 11.34 -23.69
C THR A 57 -24.04 12.05 -23.91
N GLU A 58 -23.49 11.92 -25.11
CA GLU A 58 -22.35 12.68 -25.56
C GLU A 58 -22.81 13.92 -26.31
N TYR A 59 -22.29 15.07 -25.91
CA TYR A 59 -22.39 16.36 -26.60
C TYR A 59 -21.03 16.69 -27.19
N ALA A 60 -20.95 17.08 -28.45
CA ALA A 60 -19.67 17.39 -29.05
C ALA A 60 -19.75 18.54 -30.05
N ILE A 61 -18.67 19.32 -30.14
CA ILE A 61 -18.48 20.39 -31.10
C ILE A 61 -17.03 20.45 -31.53
N LYS A 62 -16.75 21.05 -32.70
CA LYS A 62 -15.38 21.38 -33.09
C LYS A 62 -15.11 22.86 -32.80
N THR A 63 -13.85 23.14 -32.44
CA THR A 63 -13.40 24.53 -32.26
C THR A 63 -13.42 25.32 -33.59
N ASN A 64 -13.69 26.61 -33.48
CA ASN A 64 -13.60 27.57 -34.57
C ASN A 64 -12.13 27.83 -34.96
N SER A 65 -11.92 28.65 -36.01
CA SER A 65 -10.60 29.07 -36.47
C SER A 65 -9.76 29.84 -35.42
N ASP A 66 -10.46 30.48 -34.46
CA ASP A 66 -9.86 31.20 -33.34
C ASP A 66 -9.72 30.31 -32.05
N GLY A 67 -9.84 29.00 -32.21
CA GLY A 67 -9.77 28.03 -31.10
C GLY A 67 -10.98 28.06 -30.16
N SER A 68 -11.94 28.98 -30.35
CA SER A 68 -13.09 29.09 -29.45
C SER A 68 -14.13 27.99 -29.72
N TYR A 69 -14.89 27.63 -28.67
CA TYR A 69 -16.04 26.74 -28.78
C TYR A 69 -17.17 27.17 -27.86
N SER A 70 -18.39 26.77 -28.21
CA SER A 70 -19.56 26.92 -27.35
C SER A 70 -20.41 25.67 -27.48
N LEU A 71 -20.33 24.82 -26.49
CA LEU A 71 -21.07 23.56 -26.41
C LEU A 71 -22.35 23.77 -25.61
N ARG A 72 -23.50 23.55 -26.25
CA ARG A 72 -24.81 23.62 -25.60
C ARG A 72 -25.16 22.24 -25.05
N LEU A 73 -25.28 22.14 -23.74
CA LEU A 73 -25.83 20.98 -23.06
C LEU A 73 -27.34 21.22 -22.91
N SER A 74 -28.10 20.82 -23.94
CA SER A 74 -29.58 21.00 -23.95
C SER A 74 -30.22 19.78 -23.28
N ASN A 75 -31.33 20.05 -22.58
CA ASN A 75 -32.16 19.00 -21.98
C ASN A 75 -31.36 18.04 -21.09
N ILE A 76 -30.38 18.53 -20.29
CA ILE A 76 -29.64 17.69 -19.32
C ILE A 76 -30.64 16.97 -18.41
N TYR A 77 -31.77 17.56 -18.10
CA TYR A 77 -32.90 16.90 -17.47
C TYR A 77 -33.62 15.88 -18.37
N GLU A 78 -33.56 15.98 -19.68
CA GLU A 78 -34.16 15.00 -20.58
C GLU A 78 -33.22 13.88 -21.01
N SER A 79 -31.94 14.09 -21.03
CA SER A 79 -30.96 12.99 -21.22
C SER A 79 -30.71 12.17 -19.91
N ILE A 80 -30.96 12.76 -18.74
CA ILE A 80 -31.35 12.11 -17.47
C ILE A 80 -32.89 11.93 -17.46
N SER A 81 -33.56 12.07 -18.60
CA SER A 81 -35.03 12.15 -18.78
C SER A 81 -35.75 10.82 -18.81
N GLY A 82 -35.33 9.90 -17.97
CA GLY A 82 -36.30 9.12 -17.24
C GLY A 82 -36.67 9.91 -15.98
N LEU A 83 -37.83 9.73 -15.46
CA LEU A 83 -38.26 10.15 -14.14
C LEU A 83 -37.22 9.85 -13.06
N ILE A 84 -36.27 8.98 -13.36
CA ILE A 84 -35.14 8.52 -12.55
C ILE A 84 -33.87 8.29 -13.39
N GLY A 85 -32.72 8.79 -12.94
CA GLY A 85 -31.38 8.56 -13.50
C GLY A 85 -30.50 7.80 -12.54
N GLY A 86 -29.67 6.85 -13.01
CA GLY A 86 -28.74 6.05 -12.18
C GLY A 86 -27.28 6.45 -12.38
N GLY A 87 -26.50 6.43 -11.29
CA GLY A 87 -25.03 6.51 -11.32
C GLY A 87 -24.38 5.13 -11.25
N ILE A 88 -23.07 5.11 -11.25
CA ILE A 88 -22.28 3.87 -11.12
C ILE A 88 -22.22 3.44 -9.63
N PRO A 89 -22.63 2.21 -9.28
CA PRO A 89 -22.49 1.70 -7.91
C PRO A 89 -21.04 1.65 -7.45
N TYR A 90 -20.78 2.06 -6.21
CA TYR A 90 -19.44 2.04 -5.62
C TYR A 90 -19.45 1.73 -4.10
N PRO A 91 -18.44 1.02 -3.57
CA PRO A 91 -17.50 0.18 -4.33
C PRO A 91 -18.25 -0.94 -5.07
N ASN A 92 -17.77 -1.34 -6.24
CA ASN A 92 -18.32 -2.49 -6.96
C ASN A 92 -17.23 -3.13 -7.82
N PRO A 93 -16.62 -4.24 -7.39
CA PRO A 93 -17.05 -5.16 -6.32
C PRO A 93 -17.08 -4.56 -4.92
N PHE A 94 -17.93 -5.13 -4.04
CA PHE A 94 -18.05 -4.73 -2.65
C PHE A 94 -17.97 -5.94 -1.70
N THR A 95 -17.53 -5.68 -0.48
CA THR A 95 -17.44 -6.68 0.58
C THR A 95 -18.56 -6.53 1.61
N TYR A 96 -18.76 -5.34 2.15
CA TYR A 96 -19.71 -5.07 3.22
C TYR A 96 -20.94 -4.31 2.75
N SER A 97 -20.73 -3.25 1.99
CA SER A 97 -21.81 -2.43 1.48
C SER A 97 -21.46 -1.82 0.12
N VAL A 98 -22.50 -1.49 -0.63
CA VAL A 98 -22.38 -0.81 -1.92
C VAL A 98 -23.38 0.35 -1.97
N ASN A 99 -22.91 1.50 -2.44
CA ASN A 99 -23.72 2.67 -2.69
C ASN A 99 -24.22 2.64 -4.13
N MET A 100 -25.52 2.82 -4.35
CA MET A 100 -26.13 2.90 -5.66
C MET A 100 -26.69 4.32 -5.86
N PRO A 101 -25.92 5.21 -6.50
CA PRO A 101 -26.34 6.60 -6.71
C PRO A 101 -27.50 6.68 -7.71
N PHE A 102 -28.45 7.57 -7.46
CA PHE A 102 -29.55 7.87 -8.39
C PHE A 102 -30.09 9.28 -8.20
N ILE A 103 -30.82 9.76 -9.20
CA ILE A 103 -31.46 11.06 -9.21
C ILE A 103 -32.93 10.90 -9.55
N ILE A 104 -33.82 11.60 -8.87
CA ILE A 104 -35.23 11.72 -9.22
C ILE A 104 -35.58 13.18 -9.45
N ASN A 105 -36.42 13.44 -10.47
CA ASN A 105 -36.77 14.79 -10.91
C ASN A 105 -38.06 15.36 -10.32
N SER A 106 -38.77 14.56 -9.53
CA SER A 106 -40.02 14.98 -8.86
C SER A 106 -40.22 14.16 -7.58
N GLN A 107 -41.06 14.63 -6.70
CA GLN A 107 -41.43 13.87 -5.50
C GLN A 107 -42.21 12.59 -5.84
N GLY A 108 -41.94 11.52 -5.16
CA GLY A 108 -42.67 10.24 -5.27
C GLY A 108 -42.01 9.10 -4.52
N ASP A 109 -42.60 7.93 -4.66
CA ASP A 109 -42.19 6.73 -3.96
C ASP A 109 -41.16 5.95 -4.77
N ILE A 110 -40.19 5.36 -4.08
CA ILE A 110 -39.12 4.57 -4.67
C ILE A 110 -39.26 3.12 -4.20
N ARG A 111 -39.19 2.22 -5.13
CA ARG A 111 -39.05 0.79 -4.87
C ARG A 111 -37.66 0.32 -5.24
N PHE A 112 -36.97 -0.28 -4.30
CA PHE A 112 -35.64 -0.86 -4.45
C PHE A 112 -35.71 -2.36 -4.36
N SER A 113 -34.98 -3.09 -5.21
CA SER A 113 -34.93 -4.55 -5.17
C SER A 113 -33.55 -5.05 -5.57
N ILE A 114 -33.09 -6.12 -4.91
CA ILE A 114 -31.89 -6.89 -5.27
C ILE A 114 -32.29 -8.31 -5.67
N TYR A 115 -31.66 -8.82 -6.71
CA TYR A 115 -31.85 -10.17 -7.23
C TYR A 115 -30.52 -10.91 -7.31
N ASN A 116 -30.53 -12.21 -7.04
CA ASN A 116 -29.37 -13.07 -7.28
C ASN A 116 -29.30 -13.50 -8.77
N ILE A 117 -28.25 -14.24 -9.13
CA ILE A 117 -28.04 -14.70 -10.52
C ILE A 117 -29.16 -15.62 -11.05
N SER A 118 -29.91 -16.28 -10.15
CA SER A 118 -31.06 -17.10 -10.53
C SER A 118 -32.35 -16.29 -10.73
N GLY A 119 -32.30 -14.96 -10.59
CA GLY A 119 -33.46 -14.09 -10.67
C GLY A 119 -34.34 -14.08 -9.42
N GLN A 120 -33.91 -14.76 -8.34
CA GLN A 120 -34.64 -14.75 -7.08
C GLN A 120 -34.40 -13.43 -6.35
N LYS A 121 -35.49 -12.81 -5.87
CA LYS A 121 -35.42 -11.57 -5.09
C LYS A 121 -34.79 -11.82 -3.73
N VAL A 122 -33.74 -11.10 -3.41
CA VAL A 122 -32.96 -11.21 -2.18
C VAL A 122 -33.35 -10.13 -1.17
N MET A 123 -33.58 -8.92 -1.65
CA MET A 123 -33.92 -7.74 -0.83
C MET A 123 -34.95 -6.91 -1.57
N GLU A 124 -35.87 -6.31 -0.81
CA GLU A 124 -36.80 -5.29 -1.28
C GLU A 124 -37.01 -4.22 -0.22
N ALA A 125 -37.00 -2.95 -0.64
CA ALA A 125 -37.29 -1.81 0.22
C ALA A 125 -38.19 -0.79 -0.50
N PHE A 126 -38.98 -0.08 0.28
CA PHE A 126 -39.87 0.98 -0.19
C PHE A 126 -39.55 2.26 0.58
N PHE A 127 -39.48 3.37 -0.15
CA PHE A 127 -39.23 4.68 0.40
C PHE A 127 -40.34 5.62 -0.10
N ASP A 128 -41.14 6.13 0.82
CA ASP A 128 -42.31 6.93 0.51
C ASP A 128 -41.96 8.41 0.44
N SER A 129 -42.56 9.12 -0.52
CA SER A 129 -42.57 10.60 -0.61
C SER A 129 -41.18 11.24 -0.67
N ILE A 130 -40.21 10.61 -1.34
CA ILE A 130 -38.88 11.19 -1.54
C ILE A 130 -38.98 12.40 -2.47
N ASN A 131 -38.40 13.53 -2.06
CA ASN A 131 -38.40 14.77 -2.86
C ASN A 131 -37.49 14.64 -4.08
N ALA A 132 -37.66 15.52 -5.08
CA ALA A 132 -36.72 15.65 -6.19
C ALA A 132 -35.30 15.92 -5.65
N GLY A 133 -34.30 15.19 -6.16
CA GLY A 133 -32.91 15.34 -5.72
C GLY A 133 -32.02 14.18 -6.14
N SER A 134 -30.76 14.28 -5.74
CA SER A 134 -29.76 13.22 -5.88
C SER A 134 -29.64 12.43 -4.57
N TYR A 135 -29.57 11.11 -4.71
CA TYR A 135 -29.58 10.18 -3.58
C TYR A 135 -28.65 9.00 -3.86
N HIS A 136 -28.33 8.24 -2.83
CA HIS A 136 -27.80 6.88 -2.98
C HIS A 136 -28.56 5.94 -2.04
N ILE A 137 -28.75 4.71 -2.50
CA ILE A 137 -29.23 3.62 -1.66
C ILE A 137 -28.02 2.78 -1.30
N VAL A 138 -27.89 2.48 -0.01
CA VAL A 138 -26.84 1.61 0.52
C VAL A 138 -27.40 0.21 0.69
N TRP A 139 -26.72 -0.82 0.15
CA TRP A 139 -27.01 -2.21 0.44
C TRP A 139 -25.82 -2.89 1.12
N ASP A 140 -26.07 -3.49 2.29
CA ASP A 140 -25.09 -4.16 3.14
C ASP A 140 -24.76 -5.61 2.73
N GLY A 141 -25.29 -6.07 1.59
CA GLY A 141 -25.07 -7.43 1.13
C GLY A 141 -25.88 -8.50 1.86
N CYS A 142 -26.89 -8.12 2.66
CA CYS A 142 -27.76 -9.04 3.37
C CYS A 142 -29.12 -9.20 2.66
N ASN A 143 -29.84 -10.27 2.95
CA ASN A 143 -31.22 -10.46 2.48
C ASN A 143 -32.22 -9.73 3.40
N GLN A 144 -33.54 -9.86 3.07
CA GLN A 144 -34.63 -9.24 3.80
C GLN A 144 -34.67 -9.60 5.29
N ASN A 145 -34.10 -10.72 5.69
CA ASN A 145 -34.05 -11.24 7.05
C ASN A 145 -32.71 -10.93 7.75
N GLY A 146 -31.87 -10.08 7.17
CA GLY A 146 -30.54 -9.74 7.71
C GLY A 146 -29.46 -10.81 7.50
N ALA A 147 -29.76 -11.91 6.79
CA ALA A 147 -28.77 -12.95 6.57
C ALA A 147 -27.82 -12.55 5.42
N PRO A 148 -26.47 -12.59 5.65
CA PRO A 148 -25.47 -12.27 4.64
C PRO A 148 -25.62 -13.14 3.39
N GLN A 149 -25.54 -12.54 2.25
CA GLN A 149 -25.61 -13.22 0.97
C GLN A 149 -24.23 -13.71 0.53
N ARG A 150 -24.21 -14.84 -0.20
CA ARG A 150 -22.99 -15.43 -0.73
C ARG A 150 -22.32 -14.50 -1.72
N ASN A 151 -21.01 -14.66 -1.89
CA ASN A 151 -20.29 -13.97 -2.95
C ASN A 151 -20.80 -14.35 -4.33
N GLY A 152 -20.81 -13.39 -5.23
CA GLY A 152 -21.31 -13.60 -6.59
C GLY A 152 -21.94 -12.36 -7.19
N PHE A 153 -22.60 -12.59 -8.30
CA PHE A 153 -23.30 -11.53 -9.02
C PHE A 153 -24.70 -11.30 -8.48
N TYR A 154 -25.04 -10.03 -8.33
CA TYR A 154 -26.36 -9.54 -7.98
C TYR A 154 -26.81 -8.49 -8.98
N PHE A 155 -28.10 -8.27 -9.07
CA PHE A 155 -28.70 -7.24 -9.90
C PHE A 155 -29.59 -6.36 -9.03
N TYR A 156 -29.41 -5.06 -9.13
CA TYR A 156 -30.31 -4.12 -8.45
C TYR A 156 -31.31 -3.53 -9.42
N ALA A 157 -32.44 -3.12 -8.90
CA ALA A 157 -33.46 -2.37 -9.60
C ALA A 157 -34.01 -1.26 -8.67
N ILE A 158 -33.99 -0.01 -9.15
CA ILE A 158 -34.59 1.14 -8.48
C ILE A 158 -35.70 1.64 -9.38
N THR A 159 -36.92 1.54 -8.91
CA THR A 159 -38.14 1.90 -9.66
C THR A 159 -38.79 3.15 -9.08
N PHE A 160 -39.08 4.13 -9.92
CA PHE A 160 -39.73 5.37 -9.59
C PHE A 160 -40.80 5.69 -10.64
N LYS A 161 -42.04 5.90 -10.23
CA LYS A 161 -43.18 6.21 -11.14
C LYS A 161 -43.23 5.32 -12.38
N GLY A 162 -43.00 4.00 -12.22
CA GLY A 162 -43.07 3.04 -13.32
C GLY A 162 -41.85 2.98 -14.23
N LYS A 163 -40.84 3.78 -14.00
CA LYS A 163 -39.51 3.68 -14.64
C LYS A 163 -38.52 3.00 -13.74
N THR A 164 -37.67 2.16 -14.31
CA THR A 164 -36.67 1.40 -13.55
C THR A 164 -35.27 1.63 -14.11
N ILE A 165 -34.33 1.95 -13.22
CA ILE A 165 -32.90 1.81 -13.48
C ILE A 165 -32.42 0.52 -12.83
N SER A 166 -31.50 -0.16 -13.49
CA SER A 166 -30.92 -1.40 -12.99
C SER A 166 -29.46 -1.51 -13.34
N GLY A 167 -28.75 -2.32 -12.57
CA GLY A 167 -27.35 -2.57 -12.83
C GLY A 167 -26.86 -3.84 -12.12
N LYS A 168 -25.61 -4.14 -12.35
CA LYS A 168 -24.92 -5.32 -11.83
C LYS A 168 -24.09 -4.93 -10.62
N LEU A 169 -24.17 -5.77 -9.59
CA LEU A 169 -23.34 -5.70 -8.40
C LEU A 169 -22.52 -6.98 -8.29
N ILE A 170 -21.31 -6.84 -7.78
CA ILE A 170 -20.41 -7.98 -7.52
C ILE A 170 -20.11 -7.97 -6.04
N LYS A 171 -20.67 -8.93 -5.31
CA LYS A 171 -20.25 -9.17 -3.92
C LYS A 171 -19.04 -10.10 -3.96
N ALA A 172 -17.90 -9.60 -3.52
CA ALA A 172 -16.66 -10.35 -3.40
C ALA A 172 -16.39 -10.59 -1.91
N SER A 173 -15.77 -11.71 -1.56
CA SER A 173 -15.48 -12.02 -0.16
C SER A 173 -14.41 -11.12 0.39
N GLY A 174 -14.83 -10.42 1.48
CA GLY A 174 -14.21 -10.70 2.77
C GLY A 174 -14.83 -11.97 3.37
N PHE A 175 -14.04 -12.92 3.74
CA PHE A 175 -14.52 -14.17 4.33
C PHE A 175 -15.10 -13.89 5.72
N SER A 176 -16.41 -13.98 5.87
CA SER A 176 -17.03 -14.09 7.17
C SER A 176 -17.40 -15.54 7.41
N SER A 177 -16.55 -16.26 8.14
CA SER A 177 -16.98 -17.49 8.79
C SER A 177 -17.70 -17.13 10.09
N TYR A 178 -19.00 -17.17 10.11
CA TYR A 178 -19.73 -17.22 11.37
C TYR A 178 -19.55 -18.61 11.98
N SER A 179 -18.79 -18.70 13.05
CA SER A 179 -18.95 -19.78 14.02
C SER A 179 -20.08 -19.35 14.97
N ALA A 180 -21.08 -20.19 15.10
CA ALA A 180 -22.18 -20.00 16.03
C ALA A 180 -21.66 -19.99 17.48
N GLY A 181 -21.59 -18.81 18.08
CA GLY A 181 -21.29 -18.61 19.49
C GLY A 181 -21.52 -17.15 19.86
N THR A 182 -22.72 -16.88 20.41
CA THR A 182 -23.18 -15.59 20.98
C THR A 182 -23.00 -14.40 20.05
N ALA A 183 -23.94 -14.29 19.12
CA ALA A 183 -24.12 -13.12 18.27
C ALA A 183 -24.48 -11.90 19.14
N ILE A 184 -23.66 -10.86 19.11
CA ILE A 184 -24.16 -9.50 19.13
C ILE A 184 -24.78 -9.32 17.75
N GLU A 185 -26.12 -9.24 17.69
CA GLU A 185 -26.83 -8.92 16.46
C GLU A 185 -26.25 -7.59 15.94
N PRO A 186 -25.70 -7.52 14.70
CA PRO A 186 -25.44 -6.22 14.11
C PRO A 186 -26.79 -5.55 13.95
N ASP A 187 -26.93 -4.32 14.45
CA ASP A 187 -28.11 -3.49 14.19
C ASP A 187 -28.39 -3.55 12.69
N MET A 188 -29.51 -4.17 12.33
CA MET A 188 -29.96 -4.25 10.94
C MET A 188 -30.25 -2.83 10.48
N MET A 189 -29.33 -2.24 9.72
CA MET A 189 -29.61 -1.01 8.99
C MET A 189 -30.46 -1.39 7.77
N PRO A 190 -31.74 -1.02 7.73
CA PRO A 190 -32.51 -1.11 6.49
C PRO A 190 -31.82 -0.24 5.43
N PRO A 191 -31.97 -0.55 4.12
CA PRO A 191 -31.45 0.33 3.06
C PRO A 191 -31.90 1.77 3.33
N VAL A 192 -30.95 2.69 3.41
CA VAL A 192 -31.22 4.10 3.74
C VAL A 192 -31.06 4.93 2.46
N VAL A 193 -32.02 5.80 2.21
CA VAL A 193 -31.90 6.85 1.17
C VAL A 193 -31.32 8.09 1.82
N MET A 194 -30.09 8.44 1.44
CA MET A 194 -29.43 9.65 1.95
C MET A 194 -29.48 10.78 0.94
N PRO A 195 -29.97 11.99 1.31
CA PRO A 195 -29.92 13.14 0.41
C PRO A 195 -28.48 13.66 0.27
N VAL A 196 -28.09 14.02 -0.94
CA VAL A 196 -26.86 14.78 -1.19
C VAL A 196 -27.16 16.26 -1.01
N SER A 197 -26.59 16.88 0.02
CA SER A 197 -26.78 18.31 0.29
C SER A 197 -25.94 19.16 -0.66
N GLY A 198 -26.58 20.05 -1.45
CA GLY A 198 -25.91 21.03 -2.32
C GLY A 198 -26.72 21.37 -3.56
N GLN A 199 -26.29 22.43 -4.28
CA GLN A 199 -26.83 22.70 -5.63
C GLN A 199 -26.60 21.47 -6.52
N ILE A 200 -27.61 21.09 -7.30
CA ILE A 200 -27.53 19.96 -8.23
C ILE A 200 -26.36 20.23 -9.19
N ARG A 201 -25.28 19.48 -9.00
CA ARG A 201 -24.11 19.50 -9.87
C ARG A 201 -24.06 18.16 -10.59
N PHE A 202 -23.86 18.20 -11.89
CA PHE A 202 -23.75 16.98 -12.71
C PHE A 202 -22.27 16.68 -12.94
N PRO A 203 -21.79 15.48 -12.58
CA PRO A 203 -20.47 15.06 -13.02
C PRO A 203 -20.49 14.88 -14.54
N VAL A 204 -19.56 15.48 -15.21
CA VAL A 204 -19.36 15.33 -16.65
C VAL A 204 -17.93 14.88 -16.92
N VAL A 205 -17.79 14.01 -17.90
CA VAL A 205 -16.50 13.68 -18.48
C VAL A 205 -16.31 14.56 -19.69
N THR A 206 -15.27 15.36 -19.69
CA THR A 206 -14.95 16.25 -20.81
C THR A 206 -13.69 15.80 -21.49
N SER A 207 -13.66 15.73 -22.80
CA SER A 207 -12.49 15.37 -23.57
C SER A 207 -12.30 16.29 -24.77
N VAL A 208 -11.03 16.55 -25.11
CA VAL A 208 -10.64 17.26 -26.31
C VAL A 208 -9.67 16.41 -27.09
N THR A 209 -9.95 16.19 -28.36
CA THR A 209 -9.10 15.42 -29.27
C THR A 209 -8.77 16.23 -30.52
N CYS A 210 -7.51 16.11 -30.96
CA CYS A 210 -7.03 16.63 -32.23
C CYS A 210 -5.89 15.67 -32.68
N ASP A 211 -5.86 15.24 -33.91
CA ASP A 211 -5.03 14.15 -34.40
C ASP A 211 -3.54 14.32 -34.12
N THR A 212 -3.04 15.54 -34.15
CA THR A 212 -1.63 15.88 -33.94
C THR A 212 -1.28 16.24 -32.49
N TYR A 213 -2.26 16.20 -31.58
CA TYR A 213 -2.08 16.56 -30.18
C TYR A 213 -2.45 15.40 -29.27
N TYR A 214 -1.85 15.36 -28.07
CA TYR A 214 -2.28 14.43 -27.03
C TYR A 214 -3.70 14.77 -26.60
N PRO A 215 -4.58 13.78 -26.44
CA PRO A 215 -5.93 14.02 -25.99
C PRO A 215 -5.93 14.49 -24.53
N VAL A 216 -6.83 15.41 -24.21
CA VAL A 216 -7.11 15.82 -22.83
C VAL A 216 -8.45 15.23 -22.42
N ARG A 217 -8.50 14.59 -21.24
CA ARG A 217 -9.72 14.02 -20.65
C ARG A 217 -9.77 14.39 -19.16
N LEU A 218 -10.85 15.04 -18.75
CA LEU A 218 -11.12 15.41 -17.36
C LEU A 218 -12.40 14.72 -16.89
N THR A 219 -12.37 14.09 -15.72
CA THR A 219 -13.48 13.26 -15.21
C THR A 219 -14.16 13.81 -13.97
N ASP A 220 -13.58 14.81 -13.34
CA ASP A 220 -14.01 15.39 -12.06
C ASP A 220 -14.66 16.78 -12.21
N ILE A 221 -15.13 17.10 -13.40
CA ILE A 221 -15.84 18.34 -13.67
C ILE A 221 -17.31 18.19 -13.31
N THR A 222 -17.81 19.13 -12.52
CA THR A 222 -19.23 19.22 -12.19
C THR A 222 -19.84 20.50 -12.75
N ILE A 223 -20.92 20.38 -13.50
CA ILE A 223 -21.64 21.49 -14.14
C ILE A 223 -22.92 21.78 -13.36
N GLY A 224 -23.12 23.01 -12.94
CA GLY A 224 -24.34 23.50 -12.28
C GLY A 224 -24.77 24.90 -12.79
N ARG A 225 -24.00 25.48 -13.70
CA ARG A 225 -24.22 26.78 -14.32
C ARG A 225 -23.45 26.85 -15.65
N ASP A 226 -23.67 27.88 -16.44
CA ASP A 226 -22.82 28.20 -17.58
C ASP A 226 -21.36 28.31 -17.09
N THR A 227 -20.48 27.62 -17.79
CA THR A 227 -19.12 27.40 -17.33
C THR A 227 -18.13 27.67 -18.44
N VAL A 228 -16.98 28.25 -18.10
CA VAL A 228 -15.87 28.43 -19.03
C VAL A 228 -14.81 27.38 -18.72
N ILE A 229 -14.45 26.58 -19.73
CA ILE A 229 -13.37 25.59 -19.62
C ILE A 229 -12.43 25.83 -20.79
N ASN A 230 -11.19 26.18 -20.49
CA ASN A 230 -10.13 26.27 -21.48
C ASN A 230 -9.31 24.98 -21.48
N PHE A 231 -8.85 24.56 -22.64
CA PHE A 231 -7.99 23.40 -22.80
C PHE A 231 -6.68 23.82 -23.44
N GLU A 232 -5.60 23.31 -22.90
CA GLU A 232 -4.28 23.38 -23.49
C GLU A 232 -3.88 21.99 -24.00
N LEU A 233 -3.62 21.87 -25.30
CA LEU A 233 -3.22 20.61 -25.92
C LEU A 233 -1.74 20.65 -26.25
N THR A 234 -1.02 19.65 -25.83
CA THR A 234 0.39 19.47 -26.15
C THR A 234 0.53 18.68 -27.46
N LEU A 235 1.36 19.16 -28.38
CA LEU A 235 1.67 18.47 -29.62
C LEU A 235 2.26 17.08 -29.32
N LYS A 236 1.78 16.05 -30.01
CA LYS A 236 2.37 14.70 -29.87
C LYS A 236 3.82 14.72 -30.29
N GLN A 237 4.64 14.10 -29.45
CA GLN A 237 6.06 13.86 -29.74
C GLN A 237 6.24 12.39 -30.01
N ASP A 238 6.91 12.03 -31.10
CA ASP A 238 7.23 10.63 -31.41
C ASP A 238 8.19 10.06 -30.37
N VAL A 239 9.04 10.91 -29.78
CA VAL A 239 9.99 10.56 -28.72
C VAL A 239 9.84 11.55 -27.55
N PRO A 240 8.82 11.39 -26.66
CA PRO A 240 8.64 12.32 -25.53
C PRO A 240 9.76 12.25 -24.50
N PHE A 241 10.41 11.09 -24.38
CA PHE A 241 11.56 10.84 -23.52
C PHE A 241 12.62 10.05 -24.25
N ARG A 242 13.89 10.36 -23.97
CA ARG A 242 15.04 9.61 -24.50
C ARG A 242 16.19 9.55 -23.47
N THR A 243 17.13 8.69 -23.69
CA THR A 243 18.40 8.71 -22.95
C THR A 243 19.28 9.86 -23.46
N SER A 244 20.00 10.52 -22.56
CA SER A 244 20.94 11.61 -22.86
C SER A 244 22.10 11.58 -21.88
N GLY A 245 23.26 11.09 -22.34
CA GLY A 245 24.40 10.87 -21.45
C GLY A 245 24.03 9.93 -20.29
N ASN A 246 24.16 10.42 -19.06
CA ASN A 246 23.85 9.66 -17.85
C ASN A 246 22.39 9.78 -17.39
N ASN A 247 21.54 10.48 -18.12
CA ASN A 247 20.19 10.82 -17.68
C ASN A 247 19.10 10.40 -18.66
N ILE A 248 17.87 10.40 -18.18
CA ILE A 248 16.68 10.44 -19.02
C ILE A 248 16.37 11.91 -19.31
N ALA A 249 16.13 12.25 -20.56
CA ALA A 249 15.76 13.58 -20.98
C ALA A 249 14.30 13.63 -21.43
N MET A 250 13.59 14.66 -21.00
CA MET A 250 12.20 14.94 -21.36
C MET A 250 12.15 16.04 -22.41
N HIS A 251 11.33 15.85 -23.46
CA HIS A 251 11.03 16.89 -24.42
C HIS A 251 10.07 17.93 -23.82
N THR A 252 10.52 19.19 -23.68
CA THR A 252 9.75 20.26 -23.04
C THR A 252 8.85 21.05 -24.00
N GLY A 253 8.68 20.53 -25.23
CA GLY A 253 7.99 21.22 -26.34
C GLY A 253 8.95 21.91 -27.30
N SER A 254 10.11 22.41 -26.85
CA SER A 254 11.13 23.06 -27.68
C SER A 254 12.47 22.32 -27.69
N GLU A 255 12.83 21.68 -26.59
CA GLU A 255 14.14 21.05 -26.38
C GLU A 255 14.04 19.86 -25.44
N TYR A 256 15.09 19.05 -25.40
CA TYR A 256 15.23 18.01 -24.39
C TYR A 256 16.00 18.55 -23.18
N ARG A 257 15.46 18.35 -21.99
CA ARG A 257 16.11 18.65 -20.72
C ARG A 257 16.33 17.36 -19.89
N SER A 258 17.53 17.20 -19.38
CA SER A 258 17.91 16.04 -18.58
C SER A 258 17.27 16.10 -17.19
N LEU A 259 16.57 15.03 -16.81
CA LEU A 259 15.90 14.88 -15.54
C LEU A 259 16.86 14.40 -14.45
N VAL A 260 16.69 14.91 -13.25
CA VAL A 260 17.10 14.23 -12.01
C VAL A 260 15.89 13.52 -11.44
N LEU A 261 15.89 12.20 -11.46
CA LEU A 261 14.74 11.41 -11.02
C LEU A 261 14.69 11.36 -9.50
N LYS A 262 13.70 12.05 -8.94
CA LYS A 262 13.29 12.02 -7.54
C LYS A 262 12.04 11.15 -7.44
N GLY A 263 12.23 9.84 -7.49
CA GLY A 263 11.14 8.88 -7.66
C GLY A 263 10.68 8.26 -6.36
N ILE A 264 9.45 7.76 -6.40
CA ILE A 264 8.83 6.95 -5.35
C ILE A 264 8.23 5.68 -5.95
N ASN A 265 8.48 4.52 -5.34
CA ASN A 265 7.78 3.30 -5.66
C ASN A 265 6.41 3.32 -4.99
N MET A 266 5.37 3.13 -5.76
CA MET A 266 4.02 3.00 -5.21
C MET A 266 3.74 1.53 -4.95
N GLY A 267 3.64 1.19 -3.66
CA GLY A 267 3.22 -0.13 -3.22
C GLY A 267 1.79 -0.45 -3.69
N SER A 268 1.48 -1.72 -3.72
CA SER A 268 0.25 -2.22 -4.34
C SER A 268 -0.87 -2.51 -3.36
N SER A 269 -0.58 -2.71 -2.06
CA SER A 269 -1.56 -3.30 -1.15
C SER A 269 -1.62 -2.59 0.19
N PRO A 270 -2.69 -1.81 0.44
CA PRO A 270 -3.02 -1.33 1.77
C PRO A 270 -3.42 -2.50 2.69
N PRO A 271 -3.59 -2.24 4.01
CA PRO A 271 -3.99 -3.26 4.98
C PRO A 271 -5.21 -4.09 4.53
N GLY A 272 -5.12 -5.39 4.73
CA GLY A 272 -6.20 -6.32 4.38
C GLY A 272 -6.15 -6.90 2.97
N TYR A 273 -5.19 -6.48 2.16
CA TYR A 273 -5.09 -6.91 0.76
C TYR A 273 -3.70 -7.46 0.41
N PHE A 274 -3.67 -8.34 -0.59
CA PHE A 274 -2.44 -8.78 -1.26
C PHE A 274 -2.23 -8.01 -2.58
N PRO A 275 -1.02 -7.98 -3.14
CA PRO A 275 -0.73 -7.26 -4.38
C PRO A 275 -1.66 -7.59 -5.55
N GLY A 276 -2.07 -8.85 -5.67
CA GLY A 276 -3.02 -9.28 -6.69
C GLY A 276 -4.44 -8.71 -6.57
N GLU A 277 -4.75 -8.03 -5.46
CA GLU A 277 -6.06 -7.47 -5.16
C GLU A 277 -6.15 -5.95 -5.40
N ILE A 278 -5.11 -5.37 -5.97
CA ILE A 278 -5.00 -3.91 -6.21
C ILE A 278 -6.15 -3.33 -7.03
N ALA A 279 -6.81 -4.15 -7.85
CA ALA A 279 -7.92 -3.72 -8.69
C ALA A 279 -9.06 -3.04 -7.89
N TYR A 280 -9.18 -3.33 -6.61
CA TYR A 280 -10.23 -2.82 -5.72
C TYR A 280 -9.72 -2.42 -4.31
N ALA A 281 -8.42 -2.49 -4.09
CA ALA A 281 -7.84 -2.24 -2.77
C ALA A 281 -7.71 -0.75 -2.42
N ILE A 282 -7.62 0.13 -3.41
CA ILE A 282 -7.38 1.57 -3.24
C ILE A 282 -8.54 2.34 -3.87
N SER A 283 -9.15 3.24 -3.10
CA SER A 283 -10.25 4.06 -3.57
C SER A 283 -9.78 5.19 -4.52
N PRO A 284 -10.69 5.73 -5.37
CA PRO A 284 -10.36 6.88 -6.21
C PRO A 284 -9.88 8.11 -5.43
N ASP A 285 -10.46 8.37 -4.26
CA ASP A 285 -10.12 9.51 -3.42
C ASP A 285 -8.73 9.34 -2.77
N GLU A 286 -8.35 8.11 -2.41
CA GLU A 286 -7.00 7.80 -1.93
C GLU A 286 -5.96 7.99 -3.02
N TYR A 287 -6.20 7.51 -4.24
CA TYR A 287 -5.31 7.77 -5.37
C TYR A 287 -5.09 9.27 -5.59
N GLU A 288 -6.16 10.07 -5.59
CA GLU A 288 -6.08 11.52 -5.77
C GLU A 288 -5.27 12.19 -4.65
N LYS A 289 -5.57 11.83 -3.38
CA LYS A 289 -4.87 12.32 -2.20
C LYS A 289 -3.38 11.95 -2.27
N TRP A 290 -3.04 10.69 -2.59
CA TRP A 290 -1.66 10.22 -2.60
C TRP A 290 -0.84 10.79 -3.74
N ILE A 291 -1.38 10.87 -4.97
CA ILE A 291 -0.72 11.53 -6.11
C ILE A 291 -0.37 12.97 -5.75
N LYS A 292 -1.31 13.70 -5.14
CA LYS A 292 -1.06 15.07 -4.68
C LYS A 292 0.01 15.11 -3.59
N SER A 293 -0.06 14.23 -2.59
CA SER A 293 0.90 14.20 -1.47
C SER A 293 2.32 13.85 -1.96
N MET A 294 2.48 12.91 -2.90
CA MET A 294 3.76 12.61 -3.53
C MET A 294 4.37 13.83 -4.23
N ALA A 295 3.57 14.54 -5.01
CA ALA A 295 4.03 15.74 -5.71
C ALA A 295 4.35 16.89 -4.74
N ASP A 296 3.52 17.11 -3.71
CA ASP A 296 3.75 18.11 -2.66
C ASP A 296 5.02 17.80 -1.82
N ALA A 297 5.39 16.51 -1.73
CA ALA A 297 6.64 16.09 -1.11
C ALA A 297 7.88 16.31 -1.98
N GLY A 298 7.71 16.72 -3.23
CA GLY A 298 8.80 17.03 -4.15
C GLY A 298 9.28 15.85 -5.01
N PHE A 299 8.57 14.73 -4.99
CA PHE A 299 8.77 13.67 -5.98
C PHE A 299 8.35 14.18 -7.36
N ASN A 300 9.10 13.81 -8.39
CA ASN A 300 8.77 14.13 -9.78
C ASN A 300 8.42 12.90 -10.61
N SER A 301 8.50 11.73 -10.04
CA SER A 301 8.18 10.48 -10.73
C SER A 301 7.66 9.39 -9.78
N ILE A 302 6.72 8.57 -10.28
CA ILE A 302 6.19 7.38 -9.63
C ILE A 302 6.64 6.17 -10.45
N ARG A 303 7.09 5.11 -9.79
CA ARG A 303 7.23 3.79 -10.38
C ARG A 303 6.15 2.87 -9.82
N ILE A 304 5.49 2.14 -10.70
CA ILE A 304 4.57 1.04 -10.37
C ILE A 304 5.06 -0.25 -11.04
N TYR A 305 4.79 -1.39 -10.40
CA TYR A 305 5.36 -2.69 -10.80
C TYR A 305 4.55 -3.39 -11.89
N THR A 306 3.23 -3.21 -11.85
CA THR A 306 2.26 -3.82 -12.76
C THR A 306 1.12 -2.82 -13.00
N LEU A 307 0.13 -3.18 -13.80
CA LEU A 307 -1.04 -2.34 -14.00
C LEU A 307 -1.76 -2.08 -12.68
N HIS A 308 -2.01 -0.82 -12.39
CA HIS A 308 -3.03 -0.38 -11.44
C HIS A 308 -4.40 -0.30 -12.11
N PRO A 309 -5.52 -0.20 -11.37
CA PRO A 309 -6.83 -0.06 -11.99
C PRO A 309 -6.94 1.23 -12.81
N PRO A 310 -7.85 1.30 -13.79
CA PRO A 310 -8.00 2.46 -14.69
C PRO A 310 -8.07 3.82 -13.99
N VAL A 311 -8.65 3.86 -12.80
CA VAL A 311 -8.80 5.08 -12.00
C VAL A 311 -7.46 5.71 -11.58
N PHE A 312 -6.42 4.91 -11.35
CA PHE A 312 -5.07 5.44 -11.07
C PHE A 312 -4.58 6.32 -12.22
N TYR A 313 -4.66 5.82 -13.45
CA TYR A 313 -4.22 6.56 -14.64
C TYR A 313 -5.07 7.81 -14.90
N GLU A 314 -6.36 7.72 -14.61
CA GLU A 314 -7.27 8.85 -14.68
C GLU A 314 -6.88 9.96 -13.69
N LYS A 315 -6.63 9.60 -12.42
CA LYS A 315 -6.23 10.56 -11.38
C LYS A 315 -4.86 11.17 -11.66
N LEU A 316 -3.90 10.36 -12.14
CA LEU A 316 -2.57 10.84 -12.55
C LEU A 316 -2.68 11.85 -13.72
N ALA A 317 -3.46 11.52 -14.74
CA ALA A 317 -3.69 12.44 -15.87
C ALA A 317 -4.36 13.73 -15.43
N ASN A 318 -5.40 13.64 -14.59
CA ASN A 318 -6.10 14.82 -14.06
C ASN A 318 -5.16 15.72 -13.25
N TYR A 319 -4.30 15.13 -12.42
CA TYR A 319 -3.28 15.89 -11.68
C TYR A 319 -2.32 16.59 -12.65
N ASN A 320 -1.72 15.87 -13.58
CA ASN A 320 -0.70 16.38 -14.49
C ASN A 320 -1.25 17.45 -15.45
N GLN A 321 -2.49 17.32 -15.90
CA GLN A 321 -3.15 18.33 -16.74
C GLN A 321 -3.37 19.65 -16.01
N ARG A 322 -3.54 19.62 -14.69
CA ARG A 322 -3.68 20.81 -13.86
C ARG A 322 -2.36 21.41 -13.42
N HIS A 323 -1.27 20.64 -13.50
CA HIS A 323 0.07 21.03 -13.08
C HIS A 323 1.09 20.80 -14.21
N PRO A 324 0.90 21.44 -15.39
CA PRO A 324 1.75 21.18 -16.55
C PRO A 324 3.22 21.54 -16.34
N ASP A 325 3.50 22.52 -15.47
CA ASP A 325 4.86 22.95 -15.15
C ASP A 325 5.60 22.00 -14.19
N ASN A 326 4.85 21.15 -13.48
CA ASN A 326 5.40 20.20 -12.51
C ASN A 326 4.62 18.86 -12.55
N PRO A 327 4.61 18.16 -13.70
CA PRO A 327 3.92 16.88 -13.81
C PRO A 327 4.63 15.80 -13.01
N LEU A 328 3.85 14.86 -12.47
CA LEU A 328 4.36 13.65 -11.85
C LEU A 328 4.51 12.57 -12.93
N LEU A 329 5.75 12.23 -13.28
CA LEU A 329 6.06 11.30 -14.36
C LEU A 329 5.82 9.84 -13.93
N LEU A 330 5.54 8.97 -14.90
CA LEU A 330 5.31 7.54 -14.67
C LEU A 330 6.46 6.70 -15.25
N PHE A 331 7.00 5.81 -14.44
CA PHE A 331 7.77 4.65 -14.89
C PHE A 331 6.90 3.42 -14.72
N GLN A 332 6.44 2.88 -15.84
CA GLN A 332 5.51 1.77 -15.85
C GLN A 332 6.25 0.43 -15.81
N GLY A 333 5.95 -0.36 -14.79
CA GLY A 333 6.41 -1.74 -14.70
C GLY A 333 5.57 -2.68 -15.57
N ILE A 334 6.23 -3.71 -16.09
CA ILE A 334 5.61 -4.85 -16.79
C ILE A 334 6.15 -6.10 -16.13
N TRP A 335 5.34 -6.77 -15.32
CA TRP A 335 5.79 -7.86 -14.48
C TRP A 335 5.99 -9.16 -15.26
N LEU A 336 7.16 -9.78 -15.09
CA LEU A 336 7.42 -11.14 -15.55
C LEU A 336 6.88 -12.12 -14.49
N GLU A 337 6.11 -13.12 -14.91
CA GLU A 337 5.52 -14.12 -14.01
C GLU A 337 6.58 -14.82 -13.15
N GLU A 338 6.19 -15.11 -11.90
CA GLU A 338 7.03 -15.84 -10.94
C GLU A 338 7.22 -17.30 -11.37
N VAL A 339 8.17 -17.97 -10.73
CA VAL A 339 8.33 -19.42 -10.83
C VAL A 339 7.13 -20.08 -10.17
N GLU A 340 6.31 -20.79 -10.97
CA GLU A 340 5.07 -21.40 -10.47
C GLU A 340 5.32 -22.69 -9.66
N ASP A 341 6.27 -23.51 -10.11
CA ASP A 341 6.63 -24.77 -9.44
C ASP A 341 8.15 -24.81 -9.17
N TYR A 342 8.50 -24.56 -7.92
CA TYR A 342 9.90 -24.60 -7.46
C TYR A 342 10.53 -25.99 -7.53
N SER A 343 9.74 -27.04 -7.65
CA SER A 343 10.21 -28.43 -7.79
C SER A 343 10.48 -28.81 -9.25
N ASP A 344 9.89 -28.09 -10.21
CA ASP A 344 10.08 -28.33 -11.64
C ASP A 344 11.25 -27.50 -12.19
N PRO A 345 12.37 -28.12 -12.61
CA PRO A 345 13.47 -27.40 -13.21
C PRO A 345 13.11 -26.61 -14.49
N ASP A 346 12.01 -26.99 -15.19
CA ASP A 346 11.59 -26.31 -16.41
C ASP A 346 10.92 -24.97 -16.11
N SER A 347 10.38 -24.81 -14.90
CA SER A 347 9.79 -23.57 -14.43
C SER A 347 10.79 -22.41 -14.27
N TYR A 348 12.10 -22.72 -14.23
CA TYR A 348 13.17 -21.72 -14.13
C TYR A 348 13.65 -21.21 -15.49
N ASP A 349 13.20 -21.80 -16.60
CA ASP A 349 13.63 -21.38 -17.96
C ASP A 349 12.84 -20.13 -18.40
N LEU A 350 13.53 -19.01 -18.53
CA LEU A 350 12.92 -17.71 -18.91
C LEU A 350 12.30 -17.77 -20.33
N LEU A 351 12.86 -18.56 -21.24
CA LEU A 351 12.33 -18.64 -22.59
C LEU A 351 10.93 -19.24 -22.67
N ASN A 352 10.58 -20.09 -21.70
CA ASN A 352 9.24 -20.66 -21.61
C ASN A 352 8.15 -19.60 -21.33
N ARG A 353 8.54 -18.45 -20.78
CA ARG A 353 7.62 -17.33 -20.46
C ARG A 353 7.55 -16.26 -21.54
N THR A 354 8.27 -16.42 -22.66
CA THR A 354 8.31 -15.41 -23.74
C THR A 354 6.92 -15.01 -24.23
N THR A 355 6.02 -15.98 -24.43
CA THR A 355 4.69 -15.73 -24.98
C THR A 355 3.77 -15.02 -23.99
N SER A 356 3.72 -15.43 -22.73
CA SER A 356 2.91 -14.79 -21.68
C SER A 356 3.43 -13.38 -21.41
N PHE A 357 4.74 -13.22 -21.29
CA PHE A 357 5.36 -11.92 -21.02
C PHE A 357 5.16 -10.91 -22.15
N THR A 358 5.30 -11.31 -23.41
CA THR A 358 4.96 -10.42 -24.54
C THR A 358 3.46 -10.12 -24.63
N GLY A 359 2.61 -11.01 -24.15
CA GLY A 359 1.18 -10.76 -23.96
C GLY A 359 0.93 -9.63 -22.95
N GLU A 360 1.55 -9.71 -21.78
CA GLU A 360 1.46 -8.68 -20.73
C GLU A 360 2.00 -7.33 -21.22
N MET A 361 3.14 -7.31 -21.96
CA MET A 361 3.66 -6.08 -22.58
C MET A 361 2.66 -5.39 -23.49
N LYS A 362 1.98 -6.16 -24.36
CA LYS A 362 0.95 -5.61 -25.26
C LYS A 362 -0.20 -4.98 -24.47
N GLU A 363 -0.69 -5.68 -23.45
CA GLU A 363 -1.78 -5.17 -22.61
C GLU A 363 -1.39 -3.88 -21.89
N VAL A 364 -0.23 -3.85 -21.24
CA VAL A 364 0.26 -2.67 -20.51
C VAL A 364 0.46 -1.49 -21.44
N ILE A 365 1.14 -1.69 -22.59
CA ILE A 365 1.38 -0.60 -23.56
C ILE A 365 0.06 -0.05 -24.10
N ASN A 366 -0.91 -0.94 -24.40
CA ASN A 366 -2.25 -0.49 -24.82
C ASN A 366 -2.94 0.33 -23.74
N CYS A 367 -2.86 -0.08 -22.46
CA CYS A 367 -3.44 0.66 -21.35
C CYS A 367 -2.81 2.05 -21.18
N ILE A 368 -1.49 2.18 -21.28
CA ILE A 368 -0.77 3.46 -21.18
C ILE A 368 -1.20 4.44 -22.28
N ASN A 369 -1.51 3.93 -23.46
CA ASN A 369 -1.98 4.72 -24.59
C ASN A 369 -3.52 4.88 -24.64
N GLY A 370 -4.23 4.56 -23.55
CA GLY A 370 -5.66 4.74 -23.43
C GLY A 370 -6.52 3.83 -24.33
N ASN A 371 -5.97 2.68 -24.72
CA ASN A 371 -6.60 1.71 -25.63
C ASN A 371 -6.63 0.28 -25.05
N GLY A 372 -6.76 0.16 -23.73
CA GLY A 372 -6.79 -1.14 -23.06
C GLY A 372 -8.20 -1.55 -22.68
N ASP A 373 -8.55 -2.80 -22.89
CA ASP A 373 -9.78 -3.43 -22.39
C ASP A 373 -9.41 -4.80 -21.81
N ILE A 374 -9.13 -4.83 -20.52
CA ILE A 374 -8.63 -5.99 -19.82
C ILE A 374 -9.79 -6.71 -19.13
N ALA A 375 -10.05 -7.94 -19.54
CA ALA A 375 -11.03 -8.79 -18.90
C ALA A 375 -10.64 -9.11 -17.45
N TYR A 376 -11.65 -9.38 -16.61
CA TYR A 376 -11.40 -9.83 -15.24
C TYR A 376 -10.49 -11.07 -15.24
N ARG A 377 -9.45 -11.01 -14.43
CA ARG A 377 -8.57 -12.13 -14.10
C ARG A 377 -8.14 -12.03 -12.64
N TYR A 378 -8.06 -13.17 -11.99
CA TYR A 378 -7.63 -13.20 -10.59
C TYR A 378 -6.18 -12.72 -10.44
N GLY A 379 -5.93 -11.95 -9.40
CA GLY A 379 -4.57 -11.52 -9.07
C GLY A 379 -3.99 -10.40 -9.94
N LYS A 380 -4.79 -9.79 -10.82
CA LYS A 380 -4.34 -8.69 -11.68
C LYS A 380 -5.40 -7.61 -11.83
N SER A 381 -4.97 -6.39 -12.14
CA SER A 381 -5.88 -5.29 -12.48
C SER A 381 -6.60 -5.55 -13.79
N TYR A 382 -7.84 -5.10 -13.88
CA TYR A 382 -8.72 -5.26 -15.03
C TYR A 382 -9.57 -4.02 -15.22
N GLY A 383 -10.26 -3.95 -16.36
CA GLY A 383 -11.17 -2.87 -16.69
C GLY A 383 -10.79 -2.17 -17.99
N ARG A 384 -11.48 -1.08 -18.28
CA ARG A 384 -11.31 -0.34 -19.52
C ARG A 384 -10.42 0.88 -19.30
N TYR A 385 -9.23 0.86 -19.88
CA TYR A 385 -8.23 1.92 -19.82
C TYR A 385 -8.41 2.84 -21.02
N ILE A 386 -9.03 4.00 -20.80
CA ILE A 386 -9.37 4.97 -21.85
C ILE A 386 -8.68 6.31 -21.67
N THR A 387 -7.86 6.45 -20.63
CA THR A 387 -7.07 7.64 -20.37
C THR A 387 -5.66 7.44 -20.89
N ASP A 388 -5.26 8.24 -21.88
CA ASP A 388 -3.91 8.26 -22.41
C ASP A 388 -2.98 9.00 -21.43
N VAL A 389 -2.01 8.28 -20.87
CA VAL A 389 -0.94 8.81 -20.01
C VAL A 389 0.43 8.73 -20.66
N SER A 390 0.47 8.36 -21.95
CA SER A 390 1.73 8.12 -22.68
C SER A 390 2.65 9.34 -22.66
N ARG A 391 2.10 10.56 -22.71
CA ARG A 391 2.88 11.81 -22.64
C ARG A 391 3.67 12.00 -21.34
N TRP A 392 3.28 11.35 -20.24
CA TRP A 392 3.91 11.45 -18.94
C TRP A 392 4.63 10.16 -18.54
N THR A 393 4.56 9.12 -19.36
CA THR A 393 5.26 7.86 -19.12
C THR A 393 6.69 8.00 -19.61
N ALA A 394 7.63 8.14 -18.66
CA ALA A 394 9.03 8.43 -18.96
C ALA A 394 9.84 7.20 -19.36
N GLY A 395 9.39 6.00 -19.02
CA GLY A 395 10.04 4.76 -19.37
C GLY A 395 9.28 3.53 -18.94
N TYR A 396 9.70 2.38 -19.51
CA TYR A 396 9.27 1.06 -19.05
C TYR A 396 10.39 0.38 -18.29
N ILE A 397 10.05 -0.20 -17.11
CA ILE A 397 10.93 -1.12 -16.38
C ILE A 397 10.24 -2.48 -16.42
N ILE A 398 10.70 -3.35 -17.33
CA ILE A 398 10.12 -4.67 -17.54
C ILE A 398 10.83 -5.73 -16.69
N GLY A 399 10.17 -6.85 -16.47
CA GLY A 399 10.73 -7.94 -15.67
C GLY A 399 10.52 -7.74 -14.16
N ARG A 400 11.35 -8.41 -13.42
CA ARG A 400 11.46 -8.39 -11.95
C ARG A 400 12.86 -8.78 -11.51
N GLU A 401 13.12 -8.87 -10.25
CA GLU A 401 14.29 -9.57 -9.70
C GLU A 401 14.19 -11.06 -10.06
N ILE A 402 14.87 -11.47 -11.10
CA ILE A 402 14.97 -12.91 -11.44
C ILE A 402 16.05 -13.55 -10.57
N SER A 403 15.88 -14.85 -10.29
CA SER A 403 16.84 -15.56 -9.44
C SER A 403 18.09 -16.00 -10.23
N PRO A 404 19.25 -16.15 -9.57
CA PRO A 404 20.42 -16.75 -10.20
C PRO A 404 20.13 -18.09 -10.86
N ARG A 405 19.25 -18.90 -10.28
CA ARG A 405 18.84 -20.20 -10.83
C ARG A 405 18.09 -20.08 -12.16
N GLU A 406 17.28 -19.03 -12.34
CA GLU A 406 16.62 -18.77 -13.63
C GLU A 406 17.65 -18.44 -14.72
N VAL A 407 18.64 -17.60 -14.37
CA VAL A 407 19.75 -17.25 -15.29
C VAL A 407 20.54 -18.49 -15.67
N GLU A 408 21.02 -19.26 -14.70
CA GLU A 408 21.81 -20.48 -14.95
C GLU A 408 21.06 -21.53 -15.75
N THR A 409 19.77 -21.74 -15.43
CA THR A 409 18.93 -22.72 -16.14
C THR A 409 18.76 -22.31 -17.60
N THR A 410 18.44 -21.04 -17.85
CA THR A 410 18.25 -20.50 -19.21
C THR A 410 19.56 -20.57 -20.01
N ASP A 411 20.66 -20.11 -19.43
CA ASP A 411 21.97 -20.07 -20.08
C ASP A 411 22.49 -21.48 -20.41
N THR A 412 22.28 -22.45 -19.52
CA THR A 412 22.71 -23.83 -19.71
C THR A 412 21.90 -24.54 -20.79
N ARG A 413 20.57 -24.37 -20.77
CA ARG A 413 19.66 -25.04 -21.71
C ARG A 413 19.74 -24.52 -23.12
N HIS A 414 20.04 -23.25 -23.27
CA HIS A 414 20.05 -22.54 -24.55
C HIS A 414 21.42 -21.95 -24.89
N SER A 415 22.47 -22.67 -24.55
CA SER A 415 23.86 -22.22 -24.77
C SER A 415 24.21 -21.89 -26.23
N GLU A 416 23.40 -22.32 -27.21
CA GLU A 416 23.50 -21.95 -28.63
C GLU A 416 22.96 -20.55 -28.94
N LYS A 417 22.16 -19.95 -28.05
CA LYS A 417 21.60 -18.59 -28.22
C LYS A 417 22.62 -17.56 -27.76
N ILE A 418 23.45 -17.13 -28.69
CA ILE A 418 24.56 -16.20 -28.42
C ILE A 418 24.38 -14.83 -29.05
N SER A 419 23.33 -14.61 -29.82
CA SER A 419 23.09 -13.33 -30.49
C SER A 419 21.62 -13.09 -30.80
N TYR A 420 21.24 -11.81 -30.92
CA TYR A 420 19.95 -11.35 -31.38
C TYR A 420 20.11 -10.07 -32.20
N SER A 421 19.32 -9.93 -33.28
CA SER A 421 19.28 -8.71 -34.10
C SER A 421 17.83 -8.32 -34.37
N GLY A 422 17.30 -7.42 -33.56
CA GLY A 422 15.93 -6.87 -33.64
C GLY A 422 15.84 -5.63 -34.50
N THR A 423 14.80 -4.86 -34.33
CA THR A 423 14.54 -3.58 -35.00
C THR A 423 15.37 -2.45 -34.40
N TYR A 424 15.35 -2.31 -33.10
CA TYR A 424 15.98 -1.22 -32.32
C TYR A 424 17.26 -1.65 -31.64
N LEU A 425 17.32 -2.91 -31.20
CA LEU A 425 18.37 -3.46 -30.37
C LEU A 425 19.02 -4.69 -31.01
N SER A 426 20.29 -4.89 -30.67
CA SER A 426 21.01 -6.12 -31.02
C SER A 426 22.02 -6.46 -29.95
N ILE A 427 22.41 -7.75 -29.90
CA ILE A 427 23.47 -8.25 -29.02
C ILE A 427 24.20 -9.38 -29.71
N ASP A 428 25.51 -9.49 -29.48
CA ASP A 428 26.34 -10.54 -30.01
C ASP A 428 27.37 -11.03 -28.99
N GLY A 429 27.75 -12.29 -29.04
CA GLY A 429 28.64 -12.91 -28.06
C GLY A 429 28.05 -12.95 -26.65
N ALA A 430 26.72 -13.07 -26.53
CA ALA A 430 25.94 -13.03 -25.29
C ALA A 430 25.66 -14.43 -24.74
N LYS A 431 25.14 -14.48 -23.54
CA LYS A 431 24.45 -15.65 -22.96
C LYS A 431 22.96 -15.63 -23.31
N ALA A 432 22.29 -16.77 -23.18
CA ALA A 432 20.86 -16.90 -23.53
C ALA A 432 19.96 -15.96 -22.77
N THR A 433 20.22 -15.72 -21.49
CA THR A 433 19.49 -14.72 -20.67
C THR A 433 19.66 -13.30 -21.24
N GLU A 434 20.86 -12.90 -21.62
CA GLU A 434 21.12 -11.59 -22.23
C GLU A 434 20.40 -11.44 -23.57
N VAL A 435 20.35 -12.52 -24.36
CA VAL A 435 19.59 -12.59 -25.62
C VAL A 435 18.08 -12.41 -25.32
N PHE A 436 17.54 -13.14 -24.34
CA PHE A 436 16.14 -13.01 -23.91
C PHE A 436 15.80 -11.57 -23.48
N VAL A 437 16.62 -10.99 -22.61
CA VAL A 437 16.43 -9.61 -22.13
C VAL A 437 16.43 -8.61 -23.29
N THR A 438 17.41 -8.73 -24.21
CA THR A 438 17.50 -7.86 -25.39
C THR A 438 16.27 -8.00 -26.29
N GLN A 439 15.78 -9.23 -26.48
CA GLN A 439 14.60 -9.52 -27.29
C GLN A 439 13.33 -8.91 -26.65
N MET A 440 13.17 -8.97 -25.32
CA MET A 440 12.02 -8.41 -24.62
C MET A 440 12.03 -6.88 -24.66
N LEU A 441 13.19 -6.25 -24.52
CA LEU A 441 13.35 -4.79 -24.65
C LEU A 441 13.05 -4.30 -26.08
N ASP A 442 13.61 -4.98 -27.09
CA ASP A 442 13.34 -4.67 -28.49
C ASP A 442 11.84 -4.82 -28.82
N PHE A 443 11.20 -5.87 -28.32
CA PHE A 443 9.77 -6.08 -28.48
C PHE A 443 8.95 -4.95 -27.87
N THR A 444 9.28 -4.51 -26.65
CA THR A 444 8.58 -3.43 -25.93
C THR A 444 8.60 -2.14 -26.75
N ILE A 445 9.79 -1.72 -27.20
CA ILE A 445 9.98 -0.51 -28.01
C ILE A 445 9.26 -0.64 -29.37
N ASN A 446 9.48 -1.75 -30.07
CA ASN A 446 8.93 -1.96 -31.41
C ASN A 446 7.40 -2.05 -31.42
N TYR A 447 6.79 -2.69 -30.39
CA TYR A 447 5.33 -2.79 -30.30
C TYR A 447 4.67 -1.41 -30.12
N GLU A 448 5.22 -0.55 -29.27
CA GLU A 448 4.68 0.79 -29.05
C GLU A 448 4.80 1.65 -30.32
N VAL A 449 5.94 1.62 -31.01
CA VAL A 449 6.12 2.35 -32.26
C VAL A 449 5.13 1.89 -33.34
N LEU A 450 5.00 0.59 -33.54
CA LEU A 450 4.12 0.04 -34.60
C LEU A 450 2.64 0.37 -34.38
N ASN A 451 2.19 0.47 -33.11
CA ASN A 451 0.77 0.65 -32.81
C ASN A 451 0.42 2.11 -32.49
N TYR A 452 1.36 2.91 -31.99
CA TYR A 452 1.07 4.26 -31.46
C TYR A 452 1.98 5.35 -32.03
N SER A 453 2.99 4.99 -32.84
CA SER A 453 3.98 5.92 -33.41
C SER A 453 4.71 6.74 -32.33
N VAL A 454 4.86 6.21 -31.14
CA VAL A 454 5.55 6.81 -29.99
C VAL A 454 6.59 5.83 -29.46
N THR A 455 7.69 6.32 -28.93
CA THR A 455 8.69 5.48 -28.28
C THR A 455 9.29 6.18 -27.06
N ARG A 456 9.82 5.38 -26.14
CA ARG A 456 10.44 5.82 -24.89
C ARG A 456 11.49 4.84 -24.41
N PRO A 457 12.41 5.23 -23.53
CA PRO A 457 13.42 4.35 -22.98
C PRO A 457 12.82 3.16 -22.22
N ALA A 458 13.49 2.03 -22.30
CA ALA A 458 13.11 0.83 -21.57
C ALA A 458 14.33 0.21 -20.86
N SER A 459 14.08 -0.51 -19.79
CA SER A 459 15.06 -1.29 -19.04
C SER A 459 14.46 -2.60 -18.56
N PHE A 460 15.31 -3.58 -18.30
CA PHE A 460 14.95 -4.79 -17.57
C PHE A 460 15.40 -4.66 -16.11
N SER A 461 14.52 -5.03 -15.18
CA SER A 461 14.78 -4.91 -13.75
C SER A 461 15.91 -5.83 -13.31
N SER A 462 16.90 -5.30 -12.58
CA SER A 462 18.03 -6.05 -12.03
C SER A 462 18.27 -5.71 -10.56
N TRP A 463 19.15 -6.47 -9.95
CA TRP A 463 19.56 -6.31 -8.55
C TRP A 463 21.02 -6.74 -8.37
N PRO A 464 21.71 -6.41 -7.25
CA PRO A 464 23.13 -6.65 -7.10
C PRO A 464 23.55 -8.12 -7.25
N THR A 465 22.72 -9.07 -6.84
CA THR A 465 22.96 -10.52 -7.00
C THR A 465 23.18 -10.96 -8.46
N LEU A 466 22.73 -10.16 -9.42
CA LEU A 466 22.87 -10.44 -10.86
C LEU A 466 23.63 -9.34 -11.61
N ASP A 467 24.36 -8.49 -10.91
CA ASP A 467 25.15 -7.46 -11.56
C ASP A 467 26.38 -8.05 -12.29
N PRO A 468 26.96 -7.30 -13.24
CA PRO A 468 28.11 -7.78 -14.01
C PRO A 468 29.47 -7.56 -13.31
N LEU A 469 29.48 -7.12 -12.04
CA LEU A 469 30.68 -6.94 -11.26
C LEU A 469 31.13 -8.29 -10.67
N ASN A 470 32.28 -8.34 -10.04
CA ASN A 470 32.78 -9.53 -9.39
C ASN A 470 33.09 -9.23 -7.92
N HIS A 471 32.51 -10.01 -7.02
CA HIS A 471 32.55 -9.78 -5.57
C HIS A 471 33.17 -10.98 -4.84
N PRO A 472 34.50 -11.14 -4.85
CA PRO A 472 35.17 -12.33 -4.30
C PRO A 472 35.02 -12.45 -2.76
N THR A 473 34.50 -11.43 -2.09
CA THR A 473 34.22 -11.45 -0.64
C THR A 473 32.84 -11.98 -0.29
N GLU A 474 31.97 -12.20 -1.30
CA GLU A 474 30.65 -12.77 -1.03
C GLU A 474 30.77 -14.22 -0.53
N ILE A 475 30.21 -14.46 0.64
CA ILE A 475 30.29 -15.78 1.31
C ILE A 475 29.16 -16.72 0.87
N TYR A 476 28.09 -16.16 0.33
CA TYR A 476 26.97 -16.93 -0.19
C TYR A 476 27.15 -17.21 -1.66
N THR A 477 27.38 -18.46 -2.02
CA THR A 477 27.71 -18.86 -3.40
C THR A 477 26.63 -18.54 -4.41
N ASP A 478 25.41 -18.24 -3.99
CA ASP A 478 24.28 -17.91 -4.86
C ASP A 478 24.16 -16.40 -5.14
N GLU A 479 24.88 -15.55 -4.40
CA GLU A 479 24.73 -14.09 -4.48
C GLU A 479 25.66 -13.40 -5.50
N ASP A 480 26.65 -14.11 -6.06
CA ASP A 480 27.60 -13.60 -7.06
C ASP A 480 27.94 -14.63 -8.14
N LYS A 481 27.04 -15.59 -8.46
CA LYS A 481 27.34 -16.68 -9.40
C LYS A 481 26.81 -16.52 -10.79
N ALA A 482 25.81 -15.67 -10.99
CA ALA A 482 25.12 -15.44 -12.25
C ALA A 482 24.98 -13.95 -12.53
N ALA A 483 25.04 -13.57 -13.80
CA ALA A 483 24.91 -12.18 -14.19
C ALA A 483 24.33 -12.04 -15.59
N TYR A 484 23.69 -10.92 -15.88
CA TYR A 484 23.40 -10.43 -17.23
C TYR A 484 23.74 -8.95 -17.34
N ASP A 485 24.21 -8.52 -18.49
CA ASP A 485 24.80 -7.19 -18.68
C ASP A 485 24.11 -6.39 -19.78
N LEU A 486 23.36 -5.35 -19.39
CA LEU A 486 22.68 -4.44 -20.32
C LEU A 486 23.67 -3.57 -21.13
N ALA A 487 24.92 -3.39 -20.66
CA ALA A 487 25.92 -2.61 -21.39
C ALA A 487 26.39 -3.30 -22.68
N LYS A 488 26.17 -4.61 -22.85
CA LYS A 488 26.44 -5.35 -24.06
C LYS A 488 25.45 -5.11 -25.20
N ILE A 489 24.28 -4.54 -24.88
CA ILE A 489 23.23 -4.31 -25.87
C ILE A 489 23.59 -3.13 -26.75
N ALA A 490 23.64 -3.37 -28.06
CA ALA A 490 23.90 -2.34 -29.03
C ALA A 490 22.61 -1.71 -29.56
N LEU A 491 22.58 -0.38 -29.61
CA LEU A 491 21.47 0.39 -30.18
C LEU A 491 21.62 0.44 -31.69
N LYS A 492 20.70 -0.14 -32.46
CA LYS A 492 20.62 -0.01 -33.93
C LYS A 492 20.02 1.35 -34.33
N ASN A 493 19.15 1.89 -33.48
CA ASN A 493 18.67 3.25 -33.54
C ASN A 493 19.00 3.90 -32.18
N PRO A 494 19.65 5.07 -32.13
CA PRO A 494 20.04 5.72 -30.89
C PRO A 494 18.81 6.18 -30.03
N GLU A 495 17.67 6.38 -30.63
CA GLU A 495 16.44 6.76 -29.95
C GLU A 495 15.45 5.59 -29.89
N PRO A 496 14.80 5.38 -28.74
CA PRO A 496 14.79 6.21 -27.51
C PRO A 496 15.96 5.93 -26.57
N GLY A 497 16.74 4.88 -26.81
CA GLY A 497 17.76 4.37 -25.92
C GLY A 497 17.25 3.37 -24.89
N ILE A 498 18.17 2.81 -24.13
CA ILE A 498 17.91 1.94 -22.97
C ILE A 498 18.66 2.48 -21.75
N PHE A 499 18.26 2.05 -20.57
CA PHE A 499 18.93 2.38 -19.31
C PHE A 499 19.07 1.14 -18.43
N ALA A 500 20.04 1.16 -17.50
CA ALA A 500 20.17 0.13 -16.48
C ALA A 500 19.28 0.51 -15.29
N SER A 501 18.58 -0.45 -14.72
CA SER A 501 17.75 -0.26 -13.54
C SER A 501 18.03 -1.32 -12.48
N TYR A 502 18.37 -0.88 -11.26
CA TYR A 502 18.80 -1.75 -10.19
C TYR A 502 17.99 -1.50 -8.92
N HIS A 503 17.60 -2.58 -8.23
CA HIS A 503 17.13 -2.52 -6.86
C HIS A 503 18.35 -2.67 -5.96
N ALA A 504 18.91 -1.58 -5.47
CA ALA A 504 20.17 -1.59 -4.72
C ALA A 504 19.97 -1.03 -3.31
N TYR A 505 20.11 -1.91 -2.33
CA TYR A 505 19.99 -1.57 -0.91
C TYR A 505 21.36 -1.59 -0.23
N PRO A 506 21.60 -0.73 0.78
CA PRO A 506 22.94 -0.57 1.39
C PRO A 506 23.38 -1.72 2.28
N TYR A 507 22.57 -2.73 2.46
CA TYR A 507 22.75 -3.80 3.44
C TYR A 507 22.68 -5.22 2.85
N TYR A 508 22.33 -5.36 1.56
CA TYR A 508 22.18 -6.66 0.91
C TYR A 508 22.44 -6.56 -0.59
N PRO A 509 23.19 -7.52 -1.21
CA PRO A 509 23.93 -8.64 -0.60
C PRO A 509 25.09 -8.20 0.31
N ASN A 510 25.70 -9.15 1.01
CA ASN A 510 26.73 -8.88 2.03
C ASN A 510 27.96 -8.18 1.44
N PHE A 511 28.34 -8.46 0.20
CA PHE A 511 29.50 -7.82 -0.44
C PHE A 511 29.39 -6.28 -0.48
N ILE A 512 28.19 -5.70 -0.51
CA ILE A 512 28.03 -4.24 -0.44
C ILE A 512 28.64 -3.67 0.84
N SER A 513 28.59 -4.42 1.94
CA SER A 513 29.15 -4.05 3.24
C SER A 513 30.54 -4.64 3.54
N GLU A 514 31.04 -5.55 2.71
CA GLU A 514 32.25 -6.35 3.02
C GLU A 514 33.36 -6.21 1.98
N GLU A 515 33.06 -5.80 0.73
CA GLU A 515 34.05 -5.66 -0.33
C GLU A 515 35.05 -4.54 -0.01
N PRO A 516 36.38 -4.85 0.16
CA PRO A 516 37.37 -3.88 0.59
C PRO A 516 37.46 -2.60 -0.25
N SER A 517 37.20 -2.72 -1.54
CA SER A 517 37.21 -1.56 -2.45
C SER A 517 36.09 -0.56 -2.12
N TYR A 518 34.93 -1.05 -1.65
CA TYR A 518 33.78 -0.21 -1.28
C TYR A 518 33.96 0.45 0.08
N LEU A 519 34.65 -0.22 1.03
CA LEU A 519 34.90 0.29 2.37
C LEU A 519 35.81 1.54 2.38
N THR A 520 36.48 1.86 1.29
CA THR A 520 37.32 3.05 1.18
C THR A 520 36.54 4.36 1.00
N TYR A 521 35.24 4.27 0.69
CA TYR A 521 34.41 5.43 0.44
C TYR A 521 33.80 6.00 1.74
N SER A 522 33.53 7.29 1.72
CA SER A 522 32.86 8.02 2.79
C SER A 522 32.05 9.18 2.23
N ASP A 523 31.04 9.61 2.98
CA ASP A 523 30.30 10.85 2.76
C ASP A 523 30.38 11.76 4.00
N SER A 524 29.59 12.82 4.06
CA SER A 524 29.58 13.76 5.20
C SER A 524 29.11 13.14 6.53
N TYR A 525 28.51 11.95 6.50
CA TYR A 525 28.05 11.19 7.67
C TYR A 525 29.04 10.13 8.14
N GLY A 526 30.09 9.87 7.36
CA GLY A 526 31.13 8.89 7.69
C GLY A 526 31.35 7.80 6.64
N PRO A 527 31.84 6.61 7.02
CA PRO A 527 32.07 5.51 6.10
C PRO A 527 30.81 5.14 5.29
N ASN A 528 31.01 4.86 4.00
CA ASN A 528 29.88 4.61 3.09
C ASN A 528 30.22 3.61 1.96
N SER A 529 30.11 2.33 2.27
CA SER A 529 30.34 1.27 1.30
C SER A 529 29.30 1.24 0.17
N TYR A 530 28.09 1.67 0.46
CA TYR A 530 27.03 1.78 -0.55
C TYR A 530 27.39 2.77 -1.65
N LEU A 531 27.96 3.93 -1.29
CA LEU A 531 28.50 4.89 -2.27
C LEU A 531 29.63 4.24 -3.10
N GLY A 532 30.46 3.40 -2.47
CA GLY A 532 31.50 2.63 -3.14
C GLY A 532 30.94 1.69 -4.20
N TYR A 533 29.94 0.89 -3.83
CA TYR A 533 29.22 0.00 -4.74
C TYR A 533 28.57 0.77 -5.91
N LEU A 534 27.86 1.84 -5.62
CA LEU A 534 27.20 2.66 -6.65
C LEU A 534 28.21 3.24 -7.65
N ASN A 535 29.37 3.68 -7.19
CA ASN A 535 30.45 4.17 -8.07
C ASN A 535 31.00 3.06 -8.97
N ALA A 536 31.19 1.86 -8.45
CA ALA A 536 31.63 0.70 -9.24
C ALA A 536 30.59 0.33 -10.30
N LEU A 537 29.33 0.24 -9.92
CA LEU A 537 28.23 -0.09 -10.83
C LEU A 537 28.03 0.99 -11.91
N LYS A 538 28.08 2.28 -11.53
CA LYS A 538 27.99 3.39 -12.48
C LYS A 538 29.19 3.46 -13.42
N SER A 539 30.39 3.13 -12.96
CA SER A 539 31.58 3.05 -13.82
C SER A 539 31.42 1.98 -14.89
N HIS A 540 30.82 0.83 -14.53
CA HIS A 540 30.49 -0.20 -15.52
C HIS A 540 29.45 0.30 -16.54
N TYR A 541 28.37 0.92 -16.09
CA TYR A 541 27.32 1.50 -16.93
C TYR A 541 27.63 2.94 -17.37
N SER A 542 28.88 3.24 -17.72
CA SER A 542 29.29 4.60 -18.11
C SER A 542 28.67 5.11 -19.41
N SER A 543 28.20 4.20 -20.28
CA SER A 543 27.64 4.50 -21.61
C SER A 543 26.13 4.68 -21.64
N ILE A 544 25.41 4.27 -20.59
CA ILE A 544 23.94 4.36 -20.49
C ILE A 544 23.53 4.91 -19.12
N PRO A 545 22.35 5.51 -18.99
CA PRO A 545 21.84 5.92 -17.69
C PRO A 545 21.72 4.74 -16.74
N LEU A 546 22.10 4.96 -15.47
CA LEU A 546 21.83 4.04 -14.38
C LEU A 546 20.78 4.67 -13.44
N ILE A 547 19.69 3.97 -13.24
CA ILE A 547 18.61 4.34 -12.31
C ILE A 547 18.60 3.35 -11.16
N ILE A 548 18.62 3.83 -9.94
CA ILE A 548 18.38 2.97 -8.77
C ILE A 548 16.86 2.87 -8.56
N ALA A 549 16.28 1.85 -9.17
CA ALA A 549 14.83 1.66 -9.25
C ALA A 549 14.19 1.26 -7.90
N GLU A 550 15.01 0.79 -6.95
CA GLU A 550 14.64 0.67 -5.54
C GLU A 550 15.82 0.98 -4.63
N PHE A 551 15.56 1.78 -3.61
CA PHE A 551 16.46 2.01 -2.47
C PHE A 551 15.63 2.45 -1.26
N GLY A 552 16.11 2.18 -0.07
CA GLY A 552 15.45 2.62 1.14
C GLY A 552 15.87 1.88 2.40
N VAL A 553 15.44 2.40 3.55
CA VAL A 553 15.48 1.72 4.84
C VAL A 553 14.11 1.82 5.51
N PRO A 554 13.65 0.78 6.22
CA PRO A 554 12.36 0.80 6.90
C PRO A 554 12.43 1.36 8.31
N SER A 555 11.28 1.80 8.84
CA SER A 555 11.10 2.28 10.23
C SER A 555 10.63 1.15 11.17
N SER A 556 11.19 -0.05 11.05
CA SER A 556 10.81 -1.19 11.88
C SER A 556 11.54 -1.25 13.23
N TRP A 557 10.97 -2.02 14.17
CA TRP A 557 11.65 -2.35 15.44
C TRP A 557 12.80 -3.33 15.24
N GLY A 558 12.60 -4.33 14.37
CA GLY A 558 13.63 -5.28 14.02
C GLY A 558 14.54 -4.76 12.91
N SER A 559 15.78 -5.25 12.88
CA SER A 559 16.73 -5.09 11.80
C SER A 559 17.09 -6.44 11.23
N ALA A 560 16.89 -6.68 9.93
CA ALA A 560 17.16 -7.95 9.28
C ALA A 560 18.60 -8.09 8.80
N HIS A 561 19.17 -7.03 8.22
CA HIS A 561 20.56 -6.97 7.79
C HIS A 561 21.27 -5.74 8.36
N GLN A 562 22.56 -5.88 8.62
CA GLN A 562 23.40 -4.77 9.05
C GLN A 562 24.20 -4.21 7.87
N SER A 563 24.32 -2.91 7.80
CA SER A 563 25.18 -2.24 6.82
C SER A 563 26.39 -1.63 7.48
N TYR A 564 27.54 -1.71 6.81
CA TYR A 564 28.74 -0.98 7.20
C TYR A 564 28.55 0.55 7.24
N SER A 565 27.63 1.05 6.41
CA SER A 565 27.34 2.47 6.25
C SER A 565 26.34 3.04 7.28
N ASP A 566 25.97 2.28 8.31
CA ASP A 566 24.91 2.65 9.28
C ASP A 566 23.57 2.97 8.61
N MET A 567 23.27 2.23 7.53
CA MET A 567 22.00 2.26 6.82
C MET A 567 21.45 0.83 6.74
N HIS A 568 20.96 0.35 7.90
CA HIS A 568 20.55 -1.05 8.11
C HIS A 568 19.17 -1.35 7.53
N HIS A 569 18.87 -2.62 7.37
CA HIS A 569 17.53 -3.11 7.04
C HIS A 569 16.61 -3.08 8.27
N GLY A 570 16.29 -1.88 8.74
CA GLY A 570 15.43 -1.66 9.90
C GLY A 570 16.17 -1.26 11.19
N GLY A 571 15.40 -1.24 12.27
CA GLY A 571 15.91 -0.77 13.57
C GLY A 571 15.77 0.74 13.76
N TYR A 572 14.99 1.44 12.95
CA TYR A 572 14.88 2.91 12.94
C TYR A 572 13.51 3.43 13.38
N SER A 573 13.50 4.65 13.94
CA SER A 573 12.29 5.46 14.06
C SER A 573 11.91 6.05 12.69
N GLU A 574 10.70 6.60 12.57
CA GLU A 574 10.27 7.28 11.35
C GLU A 574 11.19 8.47 10.99
N GLN A 575 11.70 9.19 11.99
CA GLN A 575 12.66 10.28 11.76
C GLN A 575 13.96 9.76 11.15
N GLN A 576 14.57 8.73 11.77
CA GLN A 576 15.80 8.13 11.27
C GLN A 576 15.61 7.52 9.87
N GLN A 577 14.46 6.91 9.58
CA GLN A 577 14.11 6.44 8.25
C GLN A 577 14.21 7.56 7.21
N GLY A 578 13.62 8.73 7.49
CA GLY A 578 13.66 9.88 6.59
C GLY A 578 15.08 10.39 6.36
N GLU A 579 15.88 10.53 7.43
CA GLU A 579 17.28 10.97 7.37
C GLU A 579 18.15 10.00 6.54
N LYS A 580 18.01 8.68 6.77
CA LYS A 580 18.76 7.67 6.02
C LYS A 580 18.32 7.61 4.55
N ASN A 581 17.04 7.67 4.27
CA ASN A 581 16.52 7.68 2.89
C ASN A 581 17.02 8.88 2.10
N MET A 582 17.12 10.04 2.73
CA MET A 582 17.73 11.22 2.07
C MET A 582 19.24 11.06 1.87
N ARG A 583 19.95 10.43 2.82
CA ARG A 583 21.38 10.10 2.64
C ARG A 583 21.58 9.17 1.42
N LEU A 584 20.75 8.14 1.27
CA LEU A 584 20.77 7.23 0.12
C LEU A 584 20.50 7.97 -1.19
N MET A 585 19.51 8.87 -1.23
CA MET A 585 19.21 9.68 -2.41
C MET A 585 20.39 10.56 -2.82
N HIS A 586 21.07 11.19 -1.87
CA HIS A 586 22.29 11.97 -2.15
C HIS A 586 23.42 11.09 -2.68
N ASN A 587 23.63 9.89 -2.09
CA ASN A 587 24.65 8.96 -2.57
C ASN A 587 24.40 8.50 -4.01
N ILE A 588 23.13 8.28 -4.40
CA ILE A 588 22.73 7.93 -5.77
C ILE A 588 23.11 9.06 -6.75
N ILE A 589 22.85 10.31 -6.38
CA ILE A 589 23.18 11.47 -7.20
C ILE A 589 24.69 11.68 -7.26
N ASP A 590 25.38 11.59 -6.12
CA ASP A 590 26.85 11.78 -6.01
C ASP A 590 27.63 10.72 -6.81
N ALA A 591 27.09 9.51 -6.94
CA ALA A 591 27.65 8.47 -7.80
C ALA A 591 27.41 8.73 -9.31
N GLY A 592 26.66 9.77 -9.69
CA GLY A 592 26.36 10.12 -11.08
C GLY A 592 25.25 9.26 -11.72
N CYS A 593 24.40 8.64 -10.91
CA CYS A 593 23.19 7.96 -11.39
C CYS A 593 22.15 8.99 -11.87
N ALA A 594 21.22 8.57 -12.73
CA ALA A 594 20.12 9.42 -13.22
C ALA A 594 19.09 9.80 -12.14
N GLY A 595 19.24 9.25 -10.96
CA GLY A 595 18.37 9.38 -9.80
C GLY A 595 17.88 8.02 -9.34
N GLY A 596 16.85 8.02 -8.50
CA GLY A 596 16.32 6.77 -7.96
C GLY A 596 14.86 6.85 -7.50
N PHE A 597 14.31 5.67 -7.21
CA PHE A 597 12.95 5.48 -6.71
C PHE A 597 13.01 4.94 -5.28
N MET A 598 12.59 5.77 -4.33
CA MET A 598 12.54 5.38 -2.92
C MET A 598 11.50 4.27 -2.71
N PHE A 599 11.86 3.22 -2.05
CA PHE A 599 10.96 2.15 -1.62
C PHE A 599 10.54 2.40 -0.17
N SER A 600 9.25 2.68 0.14
CA SER A 600 8.11 2.76 -0.76
C SER A 600 7.12 3.85 -0.29
N TRP A 601 6.01 4.06 -1.01
CA TRP A 601 4.99 5.03 -0.60
C TRP A 601 4.25 4.61 0.65
N MET A 602 3.82 3.34 0.75
CA MET A 602 3.02 2.84 1.87
C MET A 602 3.64 1.62 2.54
N ASP A 603 3.32 1.43 3.81
CA ASP A 603 3.59 0.17 4.52
C ASP A 603 2.80 -0.99 3.91
N GLU A 604 3.45 -2.13 3.75
CA GLU A 604 2.88 -3.30 3.06
C GLU A 604 2.75 -4.48 4.03
N TRP A 605 1.64 -4.58 4.75
CA TRP A 605 1.45 -5.55 5.84
C TRP A 605 1.53 -7.01 5.40
N PHE A 606 1.33 -7.30 4.12
CA PHE A 606 1.40 -8.67 3.59
C PHE A 606 2.83 -9.24 3.51
N LYS A 607 3.86 -8.39 3.57
CA LYS A 607 5.25 -8.82 3.38
C LYS A 607 5.84 -9.46 4.64
N PRO A 608 6.35 -10.71 4.57
CA PRO A 608 7.10 -11.30 5.65
C PRO A 608 8.56 -10.83 5.62
N THR A 609 9.19 -10.77 6.79
CA THR A 609 10.65 -10.71 6.88
C THR A 609 11.17 -11.96 7.59
N TRP A 610 12.24 -12.54 7.10
CA TRP A 610 12.78 -13.81 7.62
C TRP A 610 13.11 -13.77 9.13
N ILE A 611 13.44 -12.62 9.71
CA ILE A 611 13.69 -12.50 11.17
C ILE A 611 12.44 -12.70 12.02
N VAL A 612 11.25 -12.53 11.45
CA VAL A 612 9.96 -12.66 12.15
C VAL A 612 8.95 -13.52 11.40
N SER A 613 9.25 -13.97 10.17
CA SER A 613 8.30 -14.75 9.36
C SER A 613 7.89 -16.07 10.03
N TYR A 614 8.79 -16.66 10.82
CA TYR A 614 8.51 -17.84 11.62
C TYR A 614 7.53 -17.57 12.79
N LEU A 615 7.37 -16.30 13.16
CA LEU A 615 6.39 -15.85 14.15
C LEU A 615 5.00 -15.64 13.54
N GLU A 616 4.90 -15.56 12.22
CA GLU A 616 3.65 -15.29 11.54
C GLU A 616 2.90 -16.59 11.26
N ALA A 617 1.63 -16.64 11.64
CA ALA A 617 0.78 -17.80 11.41
C ALA A 617 -0.06 -17.64 10.15
N TYR A 618 -0.45 -18.79 9.60
CA TYR A 618 -1.52 -18.85 8.60
C TYR A 618 -2.84 -19.13 9.33
N GLY A 619 -3.83 -18.27 9.14
CA GLY A 619 -5.16 -18.50 9.67
C GLY A 619 -5.84 -19.65 8.94
N THR A 620 -6.51 -20.55 9.68
CA THR A 620 -7.33 -21.61 9.07
C THR A 620 -8.73 -21.09 8.83
N VAL A 621 -9.18 -21.11 7.58
CA VAL A 621 -10.54 -20.74 7.19
C VAL A 621 -11.41 -21.98 7.11
N SER A 622 -12.70 -21.81 7.36
CA SER A 622 -13.71 -22.87 7.18
C SER A 622 -13.59 -23.54 5.79
N GLY A 623 -13.43 -24.85 5.78
CA GLY A 623 -13.20 -25.63 4.54
C GLY A 623 -11.76 -26.08 4.32
N GLY A 624 -10.87 -25.88 5.30
CA GLY A 624 -9.48 -26.38 5.26
C GLY A 624 -8.52 -25.54 4.42
N ILE A 625 -8.93 -24.36 3.99
CA ILE A 625 -8.05 -23.42 3.29
C ILE A 625 -7.25 -22.63 4.35
N THR A 626 -5.93 -22.64 4.19
CA THR A 626 -5.04 -21.83 5.03
C THR A 626 -4.81 -20.48 4.36
N ILE A 627 -5.09 -19.39 5.07
CA ILE A 627 -4.89 -18.02 4.58
C ILE A 627 -3.88 -17.34 5.49
N PRO A 628 -2.88 -16.66 4.93
CA PRO A 628 -1.98 -15.81 5.71
C PRO A 628 -2.80 -14.71 6.41
N THR A 629 -2.58 -14.53 7.70
CA THR A 629 -3.28 -13.48 8.48
C THR A 629 -2.42 -12.23 8.68
N ARG A 630 -1.15 -12.26 8.27
CA ARG A 630 -0.21 -11.12 8.42
C ARG A 630 -0.71 -9.82 7.80
N GLN A 631 -1.51 -9.87 6.73
CA GLN A 631 -2.12 -8.66 6.15
C GLN A 631 -3.22 -8.04 7.01
N LEU A 632 -3.67 -8.73 8.09
CA LEU A 632 -4.75 -8.28 8.96
C LEU A 632 -4.26 -7.54 10.20
N TRP A 633 -2.97 -7.50 10.44
CA TRP A 633 -2.35 -6.81 11.56
C TRP A 633 -0.98 -6.26 11.16
N HIS A 634 -0.54 -5.23 11.87
CA HIS A 634 0.71 -4.55 11.56
C HIS A 634 1.86 -5.13 12.39
N ASN A 635 2.75 -5.86 11.77
CA ASN A 635 3.96 -6.34 12.42
C ASN A 635 5.05 -5.26 12.41
N LEU A 636 5.08 -4.44 13.43
CA LEU A 636 6.06 -3.35 13.59
C LEU A 636 7.51 -3.86 13.69
N ALA A 637 7.71 -5.13 13.96
CA ALA A 637 9.03 -5.72 14.01
C ALA A 637 9.56 -6.14 12.64
N SER A 638 8.68 -6.34 11.66
CA SER A 638 9.04 -6.77 10.31
C SER A 638 9.61 -5.61 9.49
N PRO A 639 10.88 -5.60 9.09
CA PRO A 639 11.44 -4.59 8.20
C PRO A 639 10.64 -4.44 6.90
N GLU A 640 10.32 -5.53 6.23
CA GLU A 640 9.63 -5.52 4.93
C GLU A 640 8.24 -4.87 4.97
N GLN A 641 7.55 -4.90 6.12
CA GLN A 641 6.26 -4.24 6.26
C GLN A 641 6.34 -2.72 6.42
N ASN A 642 7.49 -2.16 6.81
CA ASN A 642 7.63 -0.81 7.35
C ASN A 642 8.43 0.16 6.48
N PHE A 643 8.57 -0.11 5.19
CA PHE A 643 9.27 0.77 4.25
C PHE A 643 8.50 2.04 3.88
N GLY A 644 7.18 2.05 4.06
CA GLY A 644 6.33 3.15 3.65
C GLY A 644 6.70 4.50 4.22
N LEU A 645 6.43 5.56 3.47
CA LEU A 645 6.39 6.94 3.95
C LEU A 645 5.02 7.30 4.55
N ILE A 646 4.01 6.47 4.28
CA ILE A 646 2.73 6.47 4.99
C ILE A 646 2.55 5.14 5.70
N THR A 647 1.87 5.19 6.85
CA THR A 647 1.42 4.02 7.62
C THR A 647 -0.09 4.07 7.80
N PHE A 648 -0.66 3.04 8.42
CA PHE A 648 -2.10 2.92 8.60
C PHE A 648 -2.43 2.72 10.07
N ASP A 649 -2.98 3.76 10.67
CA ASP A 649 -3.38 3.74 12.08
C ASP A 649 -4.84 3.31 12.20
N GLN A 650 -5.17 2.51 13.22
CA GLN A 650 -6.55 2.11 13.49
C GLN A 650 -7.37 3.30 13.98
N THR A 651 -8.53 3.55 13.36
CA THR A 651 -9.40 4.69 13.71
C THR A 651 -10.39 4.39 14.82
N SER A 652 -10.76 3.12 15.02
CA SER A 652 -11.64 2.69 16.10
C SER A 652 -10.84 2.39 17.36
N THR A 653 -10.93 3.23 18.38
CA THR A 653 -10.34 2.93 19.69
C THR A 653 -11.20 1.92 20.43
N LEU A 654 -10.60 0.78 20.79
CA LEU A 654 -11.23 -0.13 21.75
C LEU A 654 -11.23 0.53 23.15
N PRO A 655 -12.27 0.32 23.95
CA PRO A 655 -12.30 0.88 25.30
C PRO A 655 -11.22 0.25 26.17
N LEU A 656 -10.62 1.05 27.06
CA LEU A 656 -9.76 0.53 28.12
C LEU A 656 -10.57 -0.38 29.06
N ILE A 657 -10.16 -1.63 29.15
CA ILE A 657 -10.75 -2.61 30.06
C ILE A 657 -9.89 -2.68 31.33
N SER A 658 -10.49 -2.39 32.46
CA SER A 658 -9.79 -2.51 33.76
C SER A 658 -9.59 -3.96 34.12
N TYR A 659 -8.36 -4.33 34.51
CA TYR A 659 -8.13 -5.60 35.17
C TYR A 659 -8.83 -5.66 36.53
N GLN A 660 -9.31 -6.83 36.90
CA GLN A 660 -9.57 -7.12 38.30
C GLN A 660 -8.23 -7.29 39.02
N ILE A 661 -7.98 -6.50 40.04
CA ILE A 661 -6.75 -6.56 40.85
C ILE A 661 -7.09 -6.98 42.29
N ASP A 662 -6.21 -7.74 42.92
CA ASP A 662 -6.45 -8.38 44.21
C ASP A 662 -6.46 -7.41 45.42
N ARG A 663 -6.01 -6.16 45.21
CA ARG A 663 -5.87 -5.22 46.32
C ARG A 663 -6.60 -3.91 46.11
N THR A 664 -7.44 -3.56 47.10
CA THR A 664 -8.05 -2.23 47.23
C THR A 664 -7.13 -1.24 47.97
N GLU A 665 -6.06 -1.72 48.58
CA GLU A 665 -5.07 -0.91 49.31
C GLU A 665 -3.65 -1.30 48.86
N GLY A 666 -2.96 -0.37 48.21
CA GLY A 666 -1.60 -0.56 47.68
C GLY A 666 -1.10 0.68 46.93
N PRO A 667 0.11 0.66 46.42
CA PRO A 667 0.67 1.82 45.70
C PRO A 667 0.07 2.07 44.30
N LEU A 668 -0.83 1.18 43.84
CA LEU A 668 -1.49 1.31 42.53
C LEU A 668 -3.02 1.51 42.77
N GLU A 669 -3.59 2.44 41.99
CA GLU A 669 -5.02 2.67 41.96
C GLU A 669 -5.73 1.84 40.89
N LYS A 670 -5.08 1.67 39.71
CA LYS A 670 -5.70 1.00 38.56
C LYS A 670 -4.70 0.43 37.58
N ILE A 671 -5.05 -0.69 36.96
CA ILE A 671 -4.39 -1.24 35.79
C ILE A 671 -5.47 -1.45 34.71
N SER A 672 -5.26 -0.90 33.53
CA SER A 672 -6.17 -1.02 32.39
C SER A 672 -5.44 -1.42 31.13
N ALA A 673 -6.07 -2.24 30.29
CA ALA A 673 -5.51 -2.69 29.01
C ALA A 673 -6.44 -2.39 27.85
N THR A 674 -5.85 -2.24 26.69
CA THR A 674 -6.52 -2.19 25.40
C THR A 674 -5.57 -2.72 24.33
N ASN A 675 -6.03 -2.88 23.10
CA ASN A 675 -5.19 -3.23 21.98
C ASN A 675 -5.68 -2.59 20.67
N ASP A 676 -4.81 -2.56 19.70
CA ASP A 676 -5.14 -2.27 18.32
C ASP A 676 -4.48 -3.32 17.40
N ASN A 677 -4.47 -3.07 16.10
CA ASN A 677 -3.86 -3.95 15.11
C ASN A 677 -2.32 -4.01 15.16
N SER A 678 -1.66 -3.15 15.94
CA SER A 678 -0.19 -3.02 16.03
C SER A 678 0.35 -3.33 17.43
N TYR A 679 -0.43 -3.00 18.47
CA TYR A 679 0.05 -3.00 19.86
C TYR A 679 -0.95 -3.63 20.84
N PHE A 680 -0.39 -4.25 21.87
CA PHE A 680 -1.03 -4.34 23.18
C PHE A 680 -0.66 -3.10 24.01
N SER A 681 -1.63 -2.45 24.59
CA SER A 681 -1.45 -1.22 25.39
C SER A 681 -1.90 -1.41 26.83
N LEU A 682 -1.15 -0.82 27.76
CA LEU A 682 -1.41 -0.87 29.19
C LEU A 682 -1.35 0.53 29.78
N GLU A 683 -2.27 0.86 30.68
CA GLU A 683 -2.20 2.05 31.53
C GLU A 683 -2.17 1.63 33.00
N VAL A 684 -1.15 2.10 33.73
CA VAL A 684 -0.97 1.87 35.15
C VAL A 684 -1.11 3.22 35.88
N GLU A 685 -2.04 3.31 36.82
CA GLU A 685 -2.25 4.48 37.67
C GLU A 685 -1.70 4.21 39.08
N ALA A 686 -0.74 4.99 39.49
CA ALA A 686 -0.19 4.95 40.85
C ALA A 686 -1.02 5.80 41.84
N GLY A 687 -1.06 5.41 43.10
CA GLY A 687 -1.73 6.17 44.20
C GLY A 687 -0.95 7.44 44.61
N ARG A 688 0.16 7.74 43.99
CA ARG A 688 0.95 8.94 44.18
C ARG A 688 1.60 9.43 42.89
N THR A 689 2.05 10.64 42.88
CA THR A 689 2.89 11.17 41.78
C THR A 689 4.19 10.38 41.70
N LEU A 690 4.54 9.96 40.48
CA LEU A 690 5.78 9.27 40.13
C LEU A 690 6.97 10.25 40.15
N SER A 691 8.14 9.72 40.45
CA SER A 691 9.40 10.49 40.46
C SER A 691 10.46 9.77 39.65
N ALA A 692 11.48 10.49 39.19
CA ALA A 692 12.59 9.93 38.41
C ALA A 692 13.35 8.81 39.14
N GLY A 693 13.33 8.77 40.46
CA GLY A 693 13.97 7.70 41.24
C GLY A 693 13.17 6.41 41.36
N ASP A 694 11.96 6.38 40.86
CA ASP A 694 11.09 5.22 40.96
C ASP A 694 11.53 4.11 40.01
N THR A 695 11.39 2.87 40.47
CA THR A 695 11.59 1.66 39.69
C THR A 695 10.29 0.89 39.62
N VAL A 696 9.86 0.55 38.40
CA VAL A 696 8.65 -0.22 38.15
C VAL A 696 9.02 -1.47 37.36
N MET A 697 8.56 -2.64 37.82
CA MET A 697 8.68 -3.89 37.07
C MET A 697 7.29 -4.37 36.69
N ILE A 698 7.11 -4.72 35.41
CA ILE A 698 5.84 -5.21 34.89
C ILE A 698 6.08 -6.54 34.21
N ALA A 699 5.49 -7.60 34.75
CA ALA A 699 5.57 -8.94 34.21
C ALA A 699 4.30 -9.26 33.41
N PHE A 700 4.48 -9.94 32.26
CA PHE A 700 3.41 -10.33 31.35
C PHE A 700 3.38 -11.85 31.21
N ASP A 701 2.23 -12.40 31.47
CA ASP A 701 1.85 -13.80 31.23
C ASP A 701 1.01 -13.84 29.96
N THR A 702 1.57 -14.36 28.88
CA THR A 702 0.97 -14.33 27.54
C THR A 702 0.68 -15.73 27.00
N TYR A 703 1.28 -16.79 27.58
CA TYR A 703 1.16 -18.16 27.11
C TYR A 703 -0.07 -18.83 27.73
N LEU A 704 0.11 -19.75 28.65
CA LEU A 704 -0.93 -20.45 29.39
C LEU A 704 -0.74 -20.19 30.88
N ALA A 705 -1.79 -19.95 31.60
CA ALA A 705 -1.77 -19.49 33.01
C ALA A 705 -0.93 -20.30 34.00
N SER A 706 -0.61 -21.56 33.67
CA SER A 706 0.20 -22.44 34.53
C SER A 706 1.67 -22.50 34.18
N PHE A 707 2.12 -21.79 33.12
CA PHE A 707 3.48 -21.78 32.62
C PHE A 707 4.22 -20.48 32.97
N GLY A 708 5.50 -20.40 32.72
CA GLY A 708 6.33 -19.21 32.94
C GLY A 708 7.12 -19.27 34.28
N GLU A 709 7.80 -18.16 34.54
CA GLU A 709 8.62 -17.96 35.73
C GLU A 709 7.78 -17.40 36.90
N SER A 710 8.00 -17.93 38.09
CA SER A 710 7.25 -17.48 39.28
C SER A 710 7.95 -16.37 40.06
N LYS A 711 9.19 -15.98 39.75
CA LYS A 711 9.95 -15.02 40.55
C LYS A 711 10.50 -13.86 39.74
N LEU A 712 10.33 -12.66 40.28
CA LEU A 712 11.03 -11.46 39.81
C LEU A 712 12.54 -11.53 40.16
N PRO A 713 13.42 -10.76 39.51
CA PRO A 713 14.85 -10.70 39.80
C PRO A 713 15.19 -10.31 41.23
N ASN A 714 14.30 -9.58 41.92
CA ASN A 714 14.44 -9.19 43.32
C ASN A 714 13.98 -10.28 44.33
N GLY A 715 13.62 -11.46 43.85
CA GLY A 715 13.16 -12.60 44.63
C GLY A 715 11.71 -12.62 45.04
N LYS A 716 10.92 -11.60 44.69
CA LYS A 716 9.47 -11.59 44.92
C LYS A 716 8.79 -12.66 44.09
N THR A 717 7.86 -13.37 44.70
CA THR A 717 7.03 -14.37 43.98
C THR A 717 5.87 -13.73 43.30
N LEU A 718 5.69 -14.04 42.01
CA LEU A 718 4.56 -13.64 41.19
C LEU A 718 3.32 -14.51 41.50
N ASP A 719 2.15 -13.90 41.54
CA ASP A 719 0.88 -14.63 41.64
C ASP A 719 0.52 -15.26 40.29
N ASN A 720 0.78 -14.54 39.19
CA ASN A 720 0.69 -15.06 37.83
C ASN A 720 2.11 -15.34 37.32
N ARG A 721 2.39 -16.58 36.91
CA ARG A 721 3.64 -16.91 36.23
C ARG A 721 3.76 -16.14 34.94
N SER A 722 4.92 -15.71 34.55
CA SER A 722 5.05 -14.80 33.40
C SER A 722 6.20 -15.20 32.49
N GLU A 723 6.08 -14.91 31.18
CA GLU A 723 7.12 -15.13 30.17
C GLU A 723 7.99 -13.91 29.98
N PHE A 724 7.46 -12.71 30.17
CA PHE A 724 8.16 -11.45 29.87
C PHE A 724 8.17 -10.51 31.08
N LEU A 725 9.22 -9.69 31.15
CA LEU A 725 9.42 -8.73 32.22
C LEU A 725 9.97 -7.41 31.66
N LEU A 726 9.23 -6.33 31.84
CA LEU A 726 9.67 -4.95 31.58
C LEU A 726 10.14 -4.34 32.91
N THR A 727 11.39 -3.84 32.93
CA THR A 727 11.94 -3.09 34.05
C THR A 727 12.22 -1.66 33.64
N MET A 728 11.61 -0.71 34.34
CA MET A 728 11.75 0.73 34.12
C MET A 728 12.36 1.38 35.33
N VAL A 729 13.46 2.12 35.16
CA VAL A 729 13.97 3.09 36.10
C VAL A 729 13.62 4.46 35.54
N LEU A 730 12.75 5.22 36.20
CA LEU A 730 12.13 6.41 35.60
C LEU A 730 13.09 7.58 35.37
N SER A 731 14.34 7.51 35.86
CA SER A 731 15.42 8.43 35.52
C SER A 731 16.04 8.17 34.13
N ASP A 732 15.83 6.96 33.62
CA ASP A 732 16.45 6.51 32.38
C ASP A 732 15.56 6.82 31.16
N ASP A 733 16.13 6.82 29.98
CA ASP A 733 15.43 6.95 28.71
C ASP A 733 15.15 5.58 28.05
N THR A 734 15.51 4.52 28.73
CA THR A 734 15.46 3.13 28.22
C THR A 734 14.94 2.19 29.29
N ALA A 735 13.90 1.44 28.97
CA ALA A 735 13.43 0.30 29.74
C ALA A 735 14.08 -0.99 29.27
N LEU A 736 14.27 -1.95 30.19
CA LEU A 736 14.84 -3.26 29.88
C LEU A 736 13.73 -4.30 29.80
N TYR A 737 13.64 -4.98 28.67
CA TYR A 737 12.63 -6.00 28.40
C TYR A 737 13.26 -7.39 28.30
N HIS A 738 12.82 -8.28 29.14
CA HIS A 738 13.37 -9.61 29.31
C HIS A 738 12.34 -10.67 28.96
N VAL A 739 12.85 -11.84 28.57
CA VAL A 739 12.08 -13.07 28.36
C VAL A 739 12.63 -14.15 29.27
N THR A 740 11.83 -15.15 29.67
CA THR A 740 12.30 -16.31 30.39
C THR A 740 13.26 -17.13 29.54
N GLU A 741 14.29 -17.72 30.16
CA GLU A 741 15.30 -18.51 29.45
C GLU A 741 14.70 -19.64 28.60
N ALA A 742 13.68 -20.32 29.11
CA ALA A 742 12.99 -21.40 28.39
C ALA A 742 12.23 -20.95 27.16
N TYR A 743 11.78 -19.69 27.12
CA TYR A 743 11.01 -19.10 26.02
C TYR A 743 11.86 -18.17 25.15
N ASP A 744 13.15 -18.01 25.45
CA ASP A 744 14.08 -17.19 24.68
C ASP A 744 14.53 -17.91 23.41
N MET A 745 13.76 -17.75 22.36
CA MET A 745 13.97 -18.39 21.06
C MET A 745 15.29 -18.05 20.38
N ASN A 746 15.80 -16.85 20.62
CA ASN A 746 16.98 -16.34 19.94
C ASN A 746 18.26 -16.47 20.78
N GLY A 747 18.11 -16.71 22.08
CA GLY A 747 19.23 -16.86 23.01
C GLY A 747 19.84 -18.24 23.05
N LEU A 748 19.03 -19.29 22.86
CA LEU A 748 19.41 -20.67 23.14
C LEU A 748 20.06 -21.40 21.97
N THR A 749 19.69 -21.06 20.73
CA THR A 749 20.20 -21.77 19.56
C THR A 749 20.30 -20.86 18.34
N PRO A 750 21.34 -21.00 17.51
CA PRO A 750 21.38 -20.40 16.20
C PRO A 750 20.15 -20.85 15.41
N ARG A 751 19.34 -19.91 14.97
CA ARG A 751 18.10 -20.11 14.23
C ARG A 751 18.28 -20.95 12.96
N PHE A 752 19.47 -20.97 12.40
CA PHE A 752 19.83 -21.48 11.09
C PHE A 752 20.91 -22.53 11.08
N ASP A 753 20.99 -23.37 12.11
CA ASP A 753 21.79 -24.61 11.97
C ASP A 753 21.02 -25.56 11.02
N LEU A 754 21.11 -25.27 9.73
CA LEU A 754 20.55 -26.08 8.64
C LEU A 754 21.12 -27.50 8.60
N SER A 755 22.28 -27.74 9.24
CA SER A 755 22.94 -29.05 9.26
C SER A 755 22.28 -30.02 10.26
N ASN A 756 21.48 -29.51 11.17
CA ASN A 756 20.88 -30.31 12.24
C ASN A 756 19.34 -30.10 12.21
N HIS A 757 18.65 -30.85 11.35
CA HIS A 757 17.18 -30.87 11.24
C HIS A 757 16.47 -31.33 12.53
N ALA A 758 17.11 -31.19 13.69
CA ALA A 758 16.51 -31.51 14.97
C ALA A 758 15.36 -30.52 15.25
N VAL A 759 14.20 -31.08 15.53
CA VAL A 759 13.04 -30.34 16.01
C VAL A 759 13.39 -29.61 17.29
N GLN A 760 13.61 -28.30 17.22
CA GLN A 760 13.84 -27.47 18.40
C GLN A 760 12.48 -27.09 18.98
N LYS A 761 12.36 -27.23 20.30
CA LYS A 761 11.12 -26.94 21.00
C LYS A 761 11.26 -25.63 21.76
N PHE A 762 10.45 -24.65 21.40
CA PHE A 762 10.34 -23.35 22.07
C PHE A 762 8.95 -23.22 22.68
N TYR A 763 8.81 -23.48 23.91
CA TYR A 763 7.56 -23.32 24.64
C TYR A 763 7.86 -22.86 26.08
N SER A 764 6.92 -22.10 26.62
CA SER A 764 7.02 -21.70 28.03
C SER A 764 7.03 -22.92 28.93
N THR A 765 7.86 -22.89 29.94
CA THR A 765 7.98 -23.95 30.95
C THR A 765 7.81 -23.38 32.36
N VAL A 766 7.39 -24.24 33.28
CA VAL A 766 7.27 -23.88 34.69
C VAL A 766 8.67 -23.76 35.29
N THR A 767 9.05 -22.57 35.77
CA THR A 767 10.32 -22.30 36.43
C THR A 767 10.10 -21.47 37.71
N ASP A 768 11.02 -21.61 38.68
CA ASP A 768 10.96 -20.98 39.98
C ASP A 768 12.31 -20.34 40.36
N GLY A 769 12.69 -19.27 39.69
CA GLY A 769 13.93 -18.52 39.86
C GLY A 769 14.95 -18.78 38.75
N ALA A 770 14.51 -19.15 37.56
CA ALA A 770 15.33 -19.17 36.37
C ALA A 770 15.76 -17.74 35.95
N PRO A 771 16.88 -17.58 35.25
CA PRO A 771 17.33 -16.27 34.82
C PRO A 771 16.37 -15.62 33.82
N TRP A 772 16.14 -14.32 33.97
CA TRP A 772 15.56 -13.48 32.97
C TRP A 772 16.61 -13.05 31.95
N LYS A 773 16.35 -13.24 30.66
CA LYS A 773 17.27 -12.91 29.56
C LYS A 773 16.82 -11.64 28.88
N LEU A 774 17.73 -10.67 28.66
CA LEU A 774 17.44 -9.52 27.82
C LEU A 774 17.03 -10.03 26.43
N MET A 775 15.89 -9.56 25.93
CA MET A 775 15.38 -10.02 24.65
C MET A 775 16.33 -9.62 23.53
N GLN A 776 16.71 -10.57 22.72
CA GLN A 776 17.61 -10.41 21.58
C GLN A 776 17.01 -11.07 20.34
N TRP A 777 17.34 -10.54 19.16
CA TRP A 777 17.08 -11.18 17.89
C TRP A 777 18.38 -11.40 17.12
N ILE A 778 18.39 -12.44 16.30
CA ILE A 778 19.46 -12.69 15.34
C ILE A 778 19.00 -12.07 14.03
N ASN A 779 19.77 -11.13 13.52
CA ASN A 779 19.41 -10.36 12.34
C ASN A 779 20.20 -10.71 11.07
N ASP A 780 21.18 -11.62 11.17
CA ASP A 780 21.93 -12.07 10.00
C ASP A 780 22.14 -13.59 10.12
N GLY A 781 21.66 -14.34 9.12
CA GLY A 781 21.53 -15.78 9.18
C GLY A 781 22.83 -16.53 9.50
N PHE A 782 23.95 -16.17 8.89
CA PHE A 782 25.22 -16.90 9.04
C PHE A 782 26.21 -16.24 9.99
N THR A 783 26.25 -14.93 10.05
CA THR A 783 27.16 -14.21 10.96
C THR A 783 26.60 -14.09 12.37
N MET A 784 25.33 -14.46 12.57
CA MET A 784 24.64 -14.48 13.86
C MET A 784 24.81 -13.17 14.66
N LYS A 785 24.73 -12.03 13.98
CA LYS A 785 24.75 -10.73 14.65
C LYS A 785 23.47 -10.59 15.47
N LYS A 786 23.62 -10.34 16.77
CA LYS A 786 22.51 -10.17 17.70
C LYS A 786 22.13 -8.71 17.81
N GLN A 787 20.84 -8.44 17.74
CA GLN A 787 20.25 -7.15 18.05
C GLN A 787 19.62 -7.19 19.45
N ASP A 788 19.99 -6.25 20.33
CA ASP A 788 19.39 -6.09 21.65
C ASP A 788 17.99 -5.43 21.53
N ILE A 789 17.01 -6.19 21.08
CA ILE A 789 15.64 -5.70 20.90
C ILE A 789 14.97 -5.36 22.24
N GLY A 790 15.47 -5.85 23.35
CA GLY A 790 14.97 -5.61 24.70
C GLY A 790 15.38 -4.26 25.31
N LYS A 791 16.16 -3.42 24.62
CA LYS A 791 16.43 -2.04 25.02
C LYS A 791 15.38 -1.12 24.41
N LEU A 792 14.32 -0.85 25.15
CA LEU A 792 13.13 -0.18 24.67
C LEU A 792 13.11 1.29 25.10
N PRO A 793 13.00 2.27 24.17
CA PRO A 793 12.92 3.67 24.51
C PRO A 793 11.72 3.99 25.41
N MET A 794 11.94 4.87 26.40
CA MET A 794 10.86 5.44 27.21
C MET A 794 11.03 6.94 27.37
N GLU A 795 9.96 7.63 27.71
CA GLU A 795 9.94 9.09 27.82
C GLU A 795 9.11 9.60 29.00
N ASN A 796 9.55 10.71 29.57
CA ASN A 796 8.77 11.45 30.57
C ASN A 796 7.80 12.40 29.85
N ALA A 797 6.65 11.85 29.43
CA ALA A 797 5.62 12.56 28.70
C ALA A 797 4.25 11.99 29.05
N SER A 798 3.20 12.80 28.87
CA SER A 798 1.82 12.37 29.10
C SER A 798 1.28 11.42 28.03
N ASP A 799 1.98 11.33 26.88
CA ASP A 799 1.65 10.45 25.77
C ASP A 799 2.90 10.17 24.92
N PHE A 800 2.79 9.22 24.00
CA PHE A 800 3.89 8.82 23.12
C PHE A 800 4.18 9.88 22.06
N SER A 801 5.45 10.17 21.84
CA SER A 801 5.88 11.01 20.73
C SER A 801 5.61 10.31 19.39
N LEU A 802 5.00 11.04 18.45
CA LEU A 802 4.66 10.51 17.14
C LEU A 802 5.92 10.08 16.36
N GLY A 803 5.87 8.90 15.76
CA GLY A 803 6.96 8.38 14.93
C GLY A 803 8.18 7.89 15.69
N GLN A 804 8.14 7.85 17.03
CA GLN A 804 9.18 7.27 17.86
C GLN A 804 8.83 5.83 18.24
N ARG A 805 9.86 5.02 18.50
CA ARG A 805 9.71 3.63 18.97
C ARG A 805 9.58 3.54 20.50
N THR A 806 9.04 4.57 21.13
CA THR A 806 8.85 4.64 22.57
C THR A 806 7.82 3.59 22.99
N VAL A 807 8.19 2.75 23.95
CA VAL A 807 7.30 1.72 24.51
C VAL A 807 6.59 2.20 25.78
N ALA A 808 7.21 3.08 26.54
CA ALA A 808 6.67 3.62 27.77
C ALA A 808 6.70 5.14 27.80
N ALA A 809 5.56 5.75 28.18
CA ALA A 809 5.46 7.16 28.52
C ALA A 809 4.93 7.29 29.95
N TRP A 810 5.51 8.18 30.77
CA TRP A 810 5.08 8.38 32.13
C TRP A 810 5.01 9.87 32.52
N ASN A 811 3.96 10.23 33.23
CA ASN A 811 3.79 11.60 33.75
C ASN A 811 2.77 11.62 34.89
N GLY A 812 2.98 12.49 35.89
CA GLY A 812 2.09 12.59 37.04
C GLY A 812 2.06 11.25 37.79
N ASN A 813 0.92 10.63 37.89
CA ASN A 813 0.73 9.32 38.51
C ASN A 813 0.49 8.18 37.52
N LYS A 814 0.70 8.40 36.21
CA LYS A 814 0.39 7.44 35.14
C LYS A 814 1.62 6.95 34.40
N ILE A 815 1.57 5.67 34.05
CA ILE A 815 2.46 5.04 33.07
C ILE A 815 1.58 4.48 31.97
N LYS A 816 1.89 4.82 30.74
CA LYS A 816 1.31 4.24 29.52
C LYS A 816 2.33 3.35 28.85
N LEU A 817 1.93 2.17 28.42
CA LEU A 817 2.74 1.24 27.64
C LEU A 817 2.05 0.93 26.32
N ARG A 818 2.84 0.69 25.29
CA ARG A 818 2.44 0.08 24.01
C ARG A 818 3.51 -0.92 23.58
N ILE A 819 3.18 -2.18 23.55
CA ILE A 819 4.13 -3.25 23.23
C ILE A 819 3.70 -3.89 21.91
N PRO A 820 4.56 -3.87 20.86
CA PRO A 820 4.27 -4.56 19.61
C PRO A 820 3.95 -6.05 19.85
N TRP A 821 2.97 -6.57 19.15
CA TRP A 821 2.51 -7.96 19.31
C TRP A 821 3.63 -8.99 19.25
N THR A 822 4.59 -8.79 18.34
CA THR A 822 5.73 -9.70 18.16
C THR A 822 6.66 -9.74 19.38
N LEU A 823 6.77 -8.65 20.15
CA LEU A 823 7.56 -8.64 21.40
C LEU A 823 6.90 -9.44 22.52
N LEU A 824 5.62 -9.73 22.43
CA LEU A 824 4.86 -10.60 23.32
C LEU A 824 4.74 -12.04 22.76
N TYR A 825 5.46 -12.35 21.67
CA TYR A 825 5.45 -13.62 20.93
C TYR A 825 4.06 -14.03 20.42
N PHE A 826 3.16 -13.05 20.19
CA PHE A 826 1.97 -13.31 19.39
C PHE A 826 2.38 -13.43 17.92
N ARG A 827 2.21 -14.63 17.37
CA ARG A 827 2.42 -14.94 15.96
C ARG A 827 1.19 -14.62 15.10
N ASP A 828 0.04 -14.56 15.76
CA ASP A 828 -1.22 -14.11 15.18
C ASP A 828 -2.11 -13.51 16.26
N PRO A 829 -2.05 -12.18 16.47
CA PRO A 829 -2.93 -11.53 17.42
C PRO A 829 -4.40 -11.56 16.98
N THR A 830 -4.69 -11.75 15.68
CA THR A 830 -6.05 -11.83 15.19
C THR A 830 -6.81 -13.04 15.74
N GLN A 831 -6.06 -14.11 16.09
CA GLN A 831 -6.56 -15.37 16.64
C GLN A 831 -6.09 -15.64 18.07
N MET A 832 -5.47 -14.66 18.73
CA MET A 832 -4.81 -14.85 20.05
C MET A 832 -3.81 -16.02 20.04
N ASN A 833 -3.07 -16.21 18.95
CA ASN A 833 -2.13 -17.32 18.79
C ASN A 833 -0.72 -16.88 19.17
N VAL A 834 -0.11 -17.60 20.11
CA VAL A 834 1.27 -17.38 20.56
C VAL A 834 2.15 -18.55 20.11
N ILE A 835 3.47 -18.32 20.12
CA ILE A 835 4.44 -19.35 19.79
C ILE A 835 4.33 -20.51 20.79
N ASP A 836 4.25 -21.72 20.26
CA ASP A 836 4.29 -22.97 21.03
C ASP A 836 5.00 -24.03 20.23
N GLY A 837 6.29 -24.21 20.48
CA GLY A 837 6.83 -25.37 20.14
C GLY A 837 7.77 -25.72 19.04
N ALA A 838 7.41 -26.61 18.14
CA ALA A 838 8.35 -27.27 17.26
C ALA A 838 8.56 -26.49 15.96
N VAL A 839 9.80 -26.28 15.56
CA VAL A 839 10.13 -25.89 14.19
C VAL A 839 9.93 -27.11 13.31
N SER A 840 9.02 -27.07 12.36
CA SER A 840 8.94 -28.05 11.28
C SER A 840 9.54 -27.46 10.01
N TYR A 841 10.26 -28.30 9.28
CA TYR A 841 10.82 -27.97 7.96
C TYR A 841 9.99 -28.66 6.89
N ASP A 842 9.47 -27.89 5.95
CA ASP A 842 8.61 -28.41 4.88
C ASP A 842 9.36 -28.91 3.64
N GLY A 843 10.68 -29.00 3.70
CA GLY A 843 11.54 -29.40 2.58
C GLY A 843 12.00 -28.24 1.68
N GLY A 844 11.51 -27.01 1.92
CA GLY A 844 11.97 -25.77 1.32
C GLY A 844 12.75 -24.90 2.31
N TYR A 845 12.87 -23.61 2.05
CA TYR A 845 13.47 -22.65 2.97
C TYR A 845 12.52 -22.15 4.08
N ASN A 846 11.34 -22.76 4.19
CA ASN A 846 10.31 -22.32 5.11
C ASN A 846 10.37 -23.10 6.43
N TYR A 847 10.61 -22.38 7.51
CA TYR A 847 10.46 -22.90 8.85
C TYR A 847 9.09 -22.52 9.38
N VAL A 848 8.33 -23.50 9.83
CA VAL A 848 7.05 -23.29 10.49
C VAL A 848 7.20 -23.55 11.97
N ILE A 849 7.01 -22.53 12.78
CA ILE A 849 6.87 -22.69 14.23
C ILE A 849 5.41 -22.97 14.54
N SER A 850 5.14 -23.98 15.36
CA SER A 850 3.80 -24.23 15.86
C SER A 850 3.39 -23.12 16.83
N GLY A 851 2.09 -22.98 17.02
CA GLY A 851 1.51 -22.04 17.97
C GLY A 851 0.35 -22.66 18.72
N THR A 852 0.04 -22.08 19.85
CA THR A 852 -1.15 -22.42 20.64
C THR A 852 -2.00 -21.18 20.86
N GLN A 853 -3.29 -21.39 21.14
CA GLN A 853 -4.18 -20.29 21.50
C GLN A 853 -3.87 -19.86 22.93
N SER A 854 -3.58 -18.56 23.11
CA SER A 854 -3.34 -17.96 24.42
C SER A 854 -4.65 -17.89 25.22
N ASP A 855 -4.52 -17.98 26.54
CA ASP A 855 -5.61 -17.68 27.48
C ASP A 855 -5.86 -16.17 27.66
N GLY A 856 -5.16 -15.30 26.89
CA GLY A 856 -5.12 -13.84 27.05
C GLY A 856 -3.89 -13.40 27.86
N ILE A 857 -3.83 -12.12 28.22
CA ILE A 857 -2.68 -11.51 28.89
C ILE A 857 -3.00 -11.21 30.35
N ALA A 858 -2.24 -11.81 31.30
CA ALA A 858 -2.25 -11.39 32.67
C ALA A 858 -1.04 -10.50 32.99
N VAL A 859 -1.20 -9.58 33.93
CA VAL A 859 -0.17 -8.59 34.26
C VAL A 859 0.09 -8.57 35.75
N SER A 860 1.37 -8.49 36.14
CA SER A 860 1.78 -8.25 37.51
C SER A 860 2.73 -7.05 37.56
N VAL A 861 2.40 -6.06 38.40
CA VAL A 861 3.17 -4.82 38.55
C VAL A 861 3.80 -4.79 39.96
N TYR A 862 5.13 -4.68 40.01
CA TYR A 862 5.86 -4.43 41.25
C TYR A 862 6.26 -2.95 41.32
N PHE A 863 5.74 -2.27 42.34
CA PHE A 863 5.98 -0.86 42.62
C PHE A 863 5.96 -0.58 44.13
N ASP A 864 6.84 0.30 44.62
CA ASP A 864 6.95 0.65 46.08
C ASP A 864 7.00 -0.56 47.02
N GLY A 865 7.72 -1.59 46.60
CA GLY A 865 7.86 -2.81 47.44
C GLY A 865 6.68 -3.78 47.42
N VAL A 866 5.59 -3.41 46.75
CA VAL A 866 4.35 -4.17 46.66
C VAL A 866 4.18 -4.76 45.27
N LEU A 867 3.78 -6.03 45.19
CA LEU A 867 3.34 -6.68 43.97
C LEU A 867 1.83 -6.59 43.88
N THR A 868 1.34 -6.15 42.74
CA THR A 868 -0.10 -6.12 42.43
C THR A 868 -0.32 -6.91 41.14
N SER A 869 -1.11 -7.97 41.24
CA SER A 869 -1.36 -8.89 40.12
C SER A 869 -2.81 -8.80 39.64
N SER A 870 -3.01 -8.98 38.33
CA SER A 870 -4.36 -9.09 37.79
C SER A 870 -5.02 -10.41 38.18
N LEU A 871 -6.28 -10.40 38.60
CA LEU A 871 -7.12 -11.59 38.86
C LEU A 871 -7.76 -12.13 37.58
N SER A 872 -7.78 -11.33 36.50
CA SER A 872 -8.32 -11.68 35.21
C SER A 872 -7.29 -11.49 34.12
N ARG A 873 -7.42 -12.24 33.05
CA ARG A 873 -6.61 -12.09 31.84
C ARG A 873 -7.35 -11.14 30.89
N TYR A 874 -6.60 -10.29 30.21
CA TYR A 874 -7.12 -9.44 29.16
C TYR A 874 -7.33 -10.29 27.91
N ASN A 875 -8.54 -10.29 27.39
CA ASN A 875 -8.95 -10.95 26.15
C ASN A 875 -9.58 -9.92 25.23
N TRP A 876 -9.46 -10.14 23.93
CA TRP A 876 -10.01 -9.27 22.91
C TRP A 876 -10.79 -10.07 21.86
N PRO A 877 -11.76 -9.42 21.19
CA PRO A 877 -12.48 -10.05 20.10
C PRO A 877 -11.52 -10.45 18.97
N LEU A 878 -11.64 -11.68 18.49
CA LEU A 878 -10.88 -12.16 17.32
C LEU A 878 -11.33 -11.41 16.07
N TRP A 879 -10.41 -11.20 15.11
CA TRP A 879 -10.77 -10.53 13.86
C TRP A 879 -10.16 -11.25 12.65
N LEU A 880 -10.93 -11.28 11.52
CA LEU A 880 -10.52 -11.81 10.22
C LEU A 880 -10.60 -10.74 9.12
N VAL A 881 -10.79 -9.51 9.52
CA VAL A 881 -10.88 -8.33 8.66
C VAL A 881 -10.15 -7.22 9.34
N VAL A 882 -9.37 -6.46 8.60
CA VAL A 882 -8.66 -5.30 9.15
C VAL A 882 -9.69 -4.34 9.74
N PRO A 883 -9.56 -3.95 11.02
CA PRO A 883 -10.35 -2.87 11.58
C PRO A 883 -10.18 -1.60 10.74
N SER A 884 -11.16 -0.71 10.79
CA SER A 884 -11.08 0.56 10.06
C SER A 884 -9.76 1.27 10.34
N THR A 885 -9.01 1.58 9.29
CA THR A 885 -7.72 2.29 9.37
C THR A 885 -7.76 3.57 8.56
N GLU A 886 -6.91 4.51 8.91
CA GLU A 886 -6.66 5.74 8.17
C GLU A 886 -5.18 5.86 7.85
N ALA A 887 -4.87 6.24 6.60
CA ALA A 887 -3.51 6.49 6.18
C ALA A 887 -2.96 7.75 6.87
N ARG A 888 -1.83 7.59 7.56
CA ARG A 888 -1.08 8.66 8.22
C ARG A 888 0.29 8.85 7.56
N GLU A 889 0.63 10.09 7.29
CA GLU A 889 1.99 10.46 6.87
C GLU A 889 2.97 10.24 8.03
N LYS A 890 4.05 9.49 7.77
CA LYS A 890 5.12 9.31 8.74
C LYS A 890 5.99 10.57 8.84
N LYS A 891 6.71 10.73 9.95
CA LYS A 891 7.72 11.79 10.10
C LYS A 891 8.79 11.75 9.01
N SER A 892 9.08 10.59 8.47
CA SER A 892 10.00 10.40 7.35
C SER A 892 9.57 11.18 6.11
N LEU A 893 8.27 11.30 5.82
CA LEU A 893 7.78 12.05 4.66
C LEU A 893 8.09 13.56 4.78
N GLU A 894 7.97 14.15 5.96
CA GLU A 894 8.31 15.57 6.20
C GLU A 894 9.80 15.83 5.96
N ILE A 895 10.66 14.91 6.42
CA ILE A 895 12.12 15.01 6.23
C ILE A 895 12.48 14.83 4.75
N VAL A 896 11.88 13.86 4.09
CA VAL A 896 12.06 13.59 2.65
C VAL A 896 11.61 14.80 1.83
N LYS A 897 10.48 15.40 2.13
CA LYS A 897 9.99 16.63 1.51
C LYS A 897 11.01 17.78 1.62
N THR A 898 11.55 17.98 2.81
CA THR A 898 12.57 19.01 3.05
C THR A 898 13.83 18.71 2.23
N GLY A 899 14.29 17.48 2.24
CA GLY A 899 15.49 17.05 1.51
C GLY A 899 15.33 17.15 -0.01
N LEU A 900 14.23 16.66 -0.57
CA LEU A 900 13.96 16.72 -2.01
C LEU A 900 13.79 18.13 -2.56
N SER A 901 13.40 19.09 -1.72
CA SER A 901 13.30 20.50 -2.12
C SER A 901 14.66 21.12 -2.48
N SER A 902 15.75 20.58 -1.95
CA SER A 902 17.13 21.02 -2.24
C SER A 902 17.71 20.40 -3.52
N ILE A 903 17.08 19.35 -4.07
CA ILE A 903 17.54 18.65 -5.27
C ILE A 903 16.82 19.23 -6.49
N PRO A 904 17.53 19.70 -7.52
CA PRO A 904 16.90 20.22 -8.74
C PRO A 904 16.13 19.09 -9.48
N GLY A 905 15.09 19.44 -10.23
CA GLY A 905 14.35 18.49 -11.06
C GLY A 905 15.03 18.19 -12.40
N PHE A 906 15.91 19.08 -12.84
CA PHE A 906 16.68 18.97 -14.09
C PHE A 906 18.16 19.26 -13.80
N THR A 907 19.03 18.63 -14.60
CA THR A 907 20.43 19.06 -14.68
C THR A 907 20.54 20.22 -15.67
N ASP A 908 21.39 21.16 -15.38
CA ASP A 908 21.68 22.30 -16.29
C ASP A 908 22.37 21.85 -17.58
#